data_87cdd75e7c048dc55db8eff0d024e679
#
_entry.id   87cdd75e7c048dc55db8eff0d024e679
#
_cell.length_a   1.000
_cell.length_b   1.000
_cell.length_c   1.000
_cell.angle_alpha   90.00
_cell.angle_beta   90.00
_cell.angle_gamma   90.00
#
_symmetry.space_group_name_H-M   'P 1'
#
loop_
_entity.id
_entity.type
_entity.pdbx_description
1 polymer ?
#
loop_
_entity_poly.entity_id
_entity_poly.type
_entity_poly.pdbx_seq_one_letter_code
_entity_poly.pdbx_strand_id
1 'polypeptide(L)'
;MKKVFLLSLSLVLGLGAFAQKNIMKNDVRKAEAKATITAVGNETTTEASVYAPQASKSVVINNNRGMQDADILMTYYDLQSNQYVANRMYQLPNGNVAAVATMSHQTSNQSVTDRGTGYNFYSNGSWDAEPEARLESFQTGWPSIAQFGENGEILLCHGGGHMNCFIRTTAGEGDWTYVGALPDCPEGYPYAGASDAYPTWPRIVTCGDDHNIAVAVAAIQHSISSDETDIQCVMWRSENPADINSWTISYGPLHETGWDHNQFSADDYCMAANGHNVAILYSGCLTNSVWMFKSTDDGATWTLTRVWENPYEGREFDEEPAWGMEDTLFMPMNGSIVIDNNNVVHVALNTFEMAHTLENEPGYYTYWSGRAVDGILYWNDTQVAPIQSPDGNPHHAARLWWPDPENPGYVHMDADSTRWIGFIPMFYDEGGSLIPWENDYYYHENDYIPRFYGASGHPALSCDPEGNLACAFSTPCTKRLDQESGFYFRTIIASYRYAADGYWLQDEEDLMEDFTLEYEEATFTMAAPNTINEKEFWFGYQHDDKIGLWWGSNATQTAASENNIRIVKLFPGDDVEELEAKDVVYSIYPNPATDYIMVSSAMKANATISFINLAGQTVKSFEKDLVVGENSINIDLESGVYFCTINANGFTKAVKVVVK
;
A
#
# COMPACT_ATOMS: atom_id res chain seq x y z
N MET A 1 25.39 48.37 3.83
CA MET A 1 24.07 47.81 3.59
C MET A 1 23.96 47.11 2.21
N LYS A 2 24.38 47.70 1.09
CA LYS A 2 24.30 47.02 -0.22
C LYS A 2 25.14 45.73 -0.38
N LYS A 3 26.26 45.57 0.32
CA LYS A 3 27.12 44.36 0.22
C LYS A 3 26.60 43.18 1.05
N VAL A 4 25.83 43.42 2.09
CA VAL A 4 25.24 42.36 2.92
C VAL A 4 24.03 41.75 2.20
N PHE A 5 23.27 42.57 1.47
CA PHE A 5 22.10 42.11 0.69
C PHE A 5 22.48 41.22 -0.51
N LEU A 6 23.64 41.48 -1.13
CA LEU A 6 24.15 40.64 -2.21
C LEU A 6 24.70 39.29 -1.73
N LEU A 7 25.19 39.22 -0.50
CA LEU A 7 25.68 37.98 0.08
C LEU A 7 24.53 37.07 0.53
N SER A 8 23.45 37.66 1.06
CA SER A 8 22.28 36.88 1.45
C SER A 8 21.49 36.35 0.23
N LEU A 9 21.42 37.12 -0.85
CA LEU A 9 20.76 36.67 -2.08
C LEU A 9 21.58 35.57 -2.80
N SER A 10 22.92 35.68 -2.78
CA SER A 10 23.78 34.62 -3.36
C SER A 10 23.79 33.35 -2.51
N LEU A 11 23.53 33.43 -1.21
CA LEU A 11 23.42 32.25 -0.34
C LEU A 11 22.09 31.51 -0.57
N VAL A 12 20.98 32.25 -0.70
CA VAL A 12 19.67 31.67 -0.99
C VAL A 12 19.63 31.03 -2.39
N LEU A 13 20.22 31.70 -3.40
CA LEU A 13 20.34 31.13 -4.75
C LEU A 13 21.34 29.96 -4.79
N GLY A 14 22.36 29.96 -3.93
CA GLY A 14 23.32 28.87 -3.80
C GLY A 14 22.69 27.60 -3.18
N LEU A 15 21.87 27.76 -2.17
CA LEU A 15 21.20 26.63 -1.51
C LEU A 15 20.11 26.02 -2.40
N GLY A 16 19.32 26.84 -3.09
CA GLY A 16 18.37 26.36 -4.08
C GLY A 16 19.02 25.61 -5.25
N ALA A 17 20.19 26.06 -5.72
CA ALA A 17 20.93 25.38 -6.79
C ALA A 17 21.57 24.06 -6.30
N PHE A 18 21.95 23.95 -5.02
CA PHE A 18 22.50 22.71 -4.46
C PHE A 18 21.40 21.66 -4.23
N ALA A 19 20.25 22.05 -3.73
CA ALA A 19 19.09 21.15 -3.60
C ALA A 19 18.62 20.64 -4.99
N GLN A 20 18.45 21.53 -5.95
CA GLN A 20 18.11 21.15 -7.33
C GLN A 20 19.17 20.23 -7.97
N LYS A 21 20.45 20.46 -7.72
CA LYS A 21 21.52 19.68 -8.35
C LYS A 21 21.60 18.24 -7.85
N ASN A 22 21.20 17.99 -6.63
CA ASN A 22 21.14 16.64 -6.07
C ASN A 22 19.84 15.92 -6.48
N ILE A 23 18.71 16.58 -6.47
CA ILE A 23 17.42 16.06 -6.95
C ILE A 23 17.50 15.70 -8.45
N MET A 24 18.10 16.55 -9.28
CA MET A 24 18.21 16.32 -10.71
C MET A 24 19.05 15.10 -11.11
N LYS A 25 19.98 14.65 -10.29
CA LYS A 25 20.83 13.51 -10.66
C LYS A 25 20.11 12.17 -10.60
N ASN A 26 19.07 12.07 -9.81
CA ASN A 26 18.53 10.78 -9.41
C ASN A 26 17.14 10.49 -9.98
N ASP A 27 16.34 11.51 -10.31
CA ASP A 27 14.95 11.38 -10.71
C ASP A 27 14.63 11.90 -12.10
N VAL A 28 15.63 12.02 -12.98
CA VAL A 28 15.36 12.33 -14.38
C VAL A 28 14.97 11.03 -15.08
N ARG A 29 13.69 10.85 -15.35
CA ARG A 29 13.18 9.73 -16.13
C ARG A 29 12.71 10.22 -17.47
N LYS A 30 12.90 9.39 -18.48
CA LYS A 30 12.34 9.66 -19.79
C LYS A 30 10.82 9.61 -19.66
N ALA A 31 10.14 10.63 -20.14
CA ALA A 31 8.72 10.81 -19.98
C ALA A 31 7.87 9.79 -20.74
N GLU A 32 8.41 9.16 -21.75
CA GLU A 32 7.79 7.93 -22.20
C GLU A 32 7.69 7.00 -21.00
N ALA A 33 6.57 6.35 -20.82
CA ALA A 33 6.30 5.35 -19.80
C ALA A 33 7.32 4.19 -19.76
N LYS A 34 8.50 4.47 -20.14
CA LYS A 34 9.77 3.80 -19.86
C LYS A 34 10.24 4.03 -18.43
N ALA A 35 9.34 4.19 -17.50
CA ALA A 35 9.56 3.53 -16.27
C ALA A 35 9.71 2.08 -16.70
N THR A 36 10.91 1.70 -17.04
CA THR A 36 11.29 0.32 -17.22
C THR A 36 11.10 -0.31 -15.87
N ILE A 37 9.89 -0.52 -15.57
CA ILE A 37 9.50 -1.49 -14.63
C ILE A 37 9.88 -2.75 -15.38
N THR A 38 11.07 -3.18 -15.13
CA THR A 38 11.46 -4.50 -15.50
C THR A 38 10.60 -5.39 -14.66
N ALA A 39 9.38 -5.63 -15.13
CA ALA A 39 8.62 -6.72 -14.58
C ALA A 39 9.48 -7.94 -14.80
N VAL A 40 9.79 -8.54 -13.72
CA VAL A 40 10.47 -9.79 -13.71
C VAL A 40 9.39 -10.83 -13.96
N GLY A 41 9.10 -11.11 -15.19
CA GLY A 41 8.12 -12.09 -15.61
C GLY A 41 8.65 -12.93 -16.77
N ASN A 42 9.78 -12.53 -17.32
CA ASN A 42 10.38 -13.15 -18.50
C ASN A 42 11.27 -14.37 -18.20
N GLU A 43 11.15 -14.92 -17.01
CA GLU A 43 11.97 -16.06 -16.62
C GLU A 43 11.46 -17.34 -17.28
N THR A 44 12.33 -17.97 -18.02
CA THR A 44 12.04 -19.26 -18.65
C THR A 44 11.82 -20.35 -17.60
N THR A 45 10.77 -21.13 -17.76
CA THR A 45 10.43 -22.26 -16.88
C THR A 45 11.53 -23.32 -16.87
N THR A 46 12.13 -23.55 -15.72
CA THR A 46 12.90 -24.76 -15.42
C THR A 46 12.14 -25.59 -14.39
N GLU A 47 12.20 -26.92 -14.51
CA GLU A 47 11.47 -27.85 -13.65
C GLU A 47 11.76 -27.62 -12.15
N ALA A 48 10.69 -27.66 -11.34
CA ALA A 48 10.73 -27.43 -9.91
C ALA A 48 11.57 -28.49 -9.16
N SER A 49 12.44 -28.03 -8.28
CA SER A 49 13.03 -28.89 -7.25
C SER A 49 12.09 -29.01 -6.06
N VAL A 50 11.83 -30.24 -5.63
CA VAL A 50 10.98 -30.54 -4.47
C VAL A 50 11.72 -30.17 -3.19
N TYR A 51 11.17 -29.24 -2.42
CA TYR A 51 11.68 -28.86 -1.10
C TYR A 51 11.21 -29.83 0.00
N ALA A 52 12.06 -30.08 0.98
CA ALA A 52 11.71 -30.84 2.17
C ALA A 52 11.08 -29.90 3.24
N PRO A 53 10.00 -30.33 3.91
CA PRO A 53 9.24 -29.43 4.79
C PRO A 53 10.06 -29.04 6.03
N GLN A 54 10.03 -27.73 6.36
CA GLN A 54 10.40 -27.22 7.68
C GLN A 54 9.17 -27.19 8.59
N ALA A 55 9.40 -27.37 9.89
CA ALA A 55 8.31 -27.41 10.88
C ALA A 55 7.58 -26.06 10.94
N SER A 56 6.26 -26.10 10.79
CA SER A 56 5.38 -24.94 10.85
C SER A 56 5.52 -24.17 12.16
N LYS A 57 5.75 -22.86 12.08
CA LYS A 57 5.57 -21.93 13.19
C LYS A 57 4.07 -21.80 13.47
N SER A 58 3.67 -21.82 14.72
CA SER A 58 2.28 -21.53 15.07
C SER A 58 2.03 -20.03 14.94
N VAL A 59 0.99 -19.69 14.19
CA VAL A 59 0.52 -18.30 14.06
C VAL A 59 -0.01 -17.82 15.42
N VAL A 60 0.57 -16.77 15.95
CA VAL A 60 0.10 -16.14 17.19
C VAL A 60 -0.76 -14.94 16.82
N ILE A 61 -2.05 -15.00 17.16
CA ILE A 61 -2.96 -13.87 16.98
C ILE A 61 -2.83 -12.96 18.20
N ASN A 62 -2.51 -11.70 17.96
CA ASN A 62 -2.42 -10.70 19.01
C ASN A 62 -3.77 -9.96 19.12
N ASN A 63 -4.42 -10.01 20.28
CA ASN A 63 -5.76 -9.47 20.52
C ASN A 63 -5.75 -8.10 21.23
N ASN A 64 -4.73 -7.30 21.05
CA ASN A 64 -4.66 -5.99 21.69
C ASN A 64 -5.16 -4.86 20.76
N ARG A 65 -6.03 -4.00 21.28
CA ARG A 65 -6.46 -2.71 20.71
C ARG A 65 -7.56 -2.75 19.63
N GLY A 66 -8.58 -3.63 19.70
CA GLY A 66 -9.57 -3.69 18.62
C GLY A 66 -8.98 -4.16 17.29
N MET A 67 -7.80 -4.76 17.33
CA MET A 67 -7.05 -5.27 16.20
C MET A 67 -6.64 -6.72 16.46
N GLN A 68 -6.80 -7.57 15.45
CA GLN A 68 -6.26 -8.93 15.43
C GLN A 68 -5.31 -9.03 14.24
N ASP A 69 -4.11 -9.55 14.45
CA ASP A 69 -3.10 -9.67 13.41
C ASP A 69 -2.42 -11.02 13.39
N ALA A 70 -1.93 -11.44 12.24
CA ALA A 70 -1.17 -12.66 12.06
C ALA A 70 -0.27 -12.58 10.83
N ASP A 71 0.95 -13.10 10.95
CA ASP A 71 1.80 -13.42 9.80
C ASP A 71 1.28 -14.73 9.19
N ILE A 72 0.92 -14.67 7.92
CA ILE A 72 0.23 -15.78 7.23
C ILE A 72 1.11 -16.45 6.17
N LEU A 73 2.22 -15.84 5.81
CA LEU A 73 3.11 -16.29 4.74
C LEU A 73 4.47 -15.63 4.86
N MET A 74 5.54 -16.41 4.67
CA MET A 74 6.91 -15.93 4.55
C MET A 74 7.40 -16.03 3.10
N THR A 75 8.14 -15.04 2.64
CA THR A 75 8.72 -15.00 1.30
C THR A 75 10.04 -14.24 1.26
N TYR A 76 10.96 -14.66 0.38
CA TYR A 76 12.12 -13.85 -0.01
C TYR A 76 11.86 -13.02 -1.27
N TYR A 77 10.69 -13.19 -1.90
CA TYR A 77 10.27 -12.36 -3.02
C TYR A 77 9.52 -11.14 -2.48
N ASP A 78 10.18 -10.00 -2.44
CA ASP A 78 9.70 -8.80 -1.75
C ASP A 78 8.98 -7.77 -2.64
N LEU A 79 8.90 -7.99 -3.95
CA LEU A 79 8.19 -7.09 -4.88
C LEU A 79 6.75 -7.56 -5.11
N GLN A 80 5.82 -7.24 -4.23
CA GLN A 80 4.44 -7.70 -4.30
C GLN A 80 3.59 -6.96 -5.34
N SER A 81 3.88 -5.70 -5.63
CA SER A 81 3.19 -4.89 -6.63
C SER A 81 4.17 -3.90 -7.25
N ASN A 82 3.86 -3.36 -8.43
CA ASN A 82 4.63 -2.24 -8.97
C ASN A 82 4.12 -0.92 -8.41
N GLN A 83 2.83 -0.63 -8.56
CA GLN A 83 2.28 0.70 -8.25
C GLN A 83 0.91 0.61 -7.59
N TYR A 84 0.02 -0.25 -8.11
CA TYR A 84 -1.35 -0.36 -7.65
C TYR A 84 -1.56 -1.54 -6.73
N VAL A 85 -2.48 -1.36 -5.79
CA VAL A 85 -2.95 -2.43 -4.94
C VAL A 85 -3.63 -3.52 -5.78
N ALA A 86 -3.17 -4.75 -5.61
CA ALA A 86 -3.72 -5.91 -6.30
C ALA A 86 -4.90 -6.50 -5.52
N ASN A 87 -5.82 -7.17 -6.24
CA ASN A 87 -6.87 -7.97 -5.62
C ASN A 87 -6.25 -9.24 -5.03
N ARG A 88 -5.77 -9.16 -3.79
CA ARG A 88 -5.00 -10.20 -3.09
C ARG A 88 -5.76 -10.86 -1.95
N MET A 89 -6.91 -10.30 -1.60
CA MET A 89 -7.71 -10.75 -0.45
C MET A 89 -9.19 -10.49 -0.71
N TYR A 90 -10.04 -11.36 -0.20
CA TYR A 90 -11.49 -11.15 -0.15
C TYR A 90 -12.09 -11.86 1.06
N GLN A 91 -13.26 -11.39 1.51
CA GLN A 91 -14.04 -12.01 2.57
C GLN A 91 -15.28 -12.69 2.00
N LEU A 92 -15.53 -13.92 2.43
CA LEU A 92 -16.72 -14.69 2.09
C LEU A 92 -17.92 -14.29 2.96
N PRO A 93 -19.16 -14.53 2.50
CA PRO A 93 -20.37 -14.25 3.28
C PRO A 93 -20.46 -14.96 4.63
N ASN A 94 -19.74 -16.05 4.82
CA ASN A 94 -19.65 -16.77 6.10
C ASN A 94 -18.60 -16.22 7.07
N GLY A 95 -17.90 -15.15 6.70
CA GLY A 95 -16.86 -14.52 7.53
C GLY A 95 -15.44 -15.03 7.31
N ASN A 96 -15.28 -16.09 6.53
CA ASN A 96 -13.96 -16.60 6.19
C ASN A 96 -13.23 -15.63 5.24
N VAL A 97 -11.89 -15.64 5.25
CA VAL A 97 -11.07 -14.75 4.42
C VAL A 97 -10.01 -15.57 3.68
N ALA A 98 -9.86 -15.32 2.40
CA ALA A 98 -8.76 -15.84 1.61
C ALA A 98 -7.74 -14.73 1.32
N ALA A 99 -6.46 -15.05 1.36
CA ALA A 99 -5.37 -14.14 1.02
C ALA A 99 -4.29 -14.84 0.21
N VAL A 100 -3.70 -14.10 -0.74
CA VAL A 100 -2.61 -14.56 -1.59
C VAL A 100 -1.49 -13.52 -1.68
N ALA A 101 -0.28 -14.01 -1.88
CA ALA A 101 0.88 -13.18 -2.20
C ALA A 101 1.82 -13.91 -3.16
N THR A 102 2.71 -13.17 -3.81
CA THR A 102 3.81 -13.80 -4.55
C THR A 102 4.82 -14.34 -3.55
N MET A 103 5.10 -15.63 -3.66
CA MET A 103 5.95 -16.36 -2.72
C MET A 103 7.16 -16.98 -3.42
N SER A 104 8.31 -16.94 -2.76
CA SER A 104 9.50 -17.75 -3.07
C SER A 104 10.32 -17.94 -1.79
N HIS A 105 10.90 -19.12 -1.63
CA HIS A 105 11.84 -19.42 -0.55
C HIS A 105 13.31 -19.34 -1.00
N GLN A 106 13.55 -18.92 -2.25
CA GLN A 106 14.90 -18.72 -2.77
C GLN A 106 15.38 -17.29 -2.51
N THR A 107 16.60 -17.16 -2.06
CA THR A 107 17.25 -15.86 -1.74
C THR A 107 17.89 -15.19 -2.95
N SER A 108 17.56 -15.57 -4.18
CA SER A 108 18.05 -14.92 -5.39
C SER A 108 17.24 -13.68 -5.71
N ASN A 109 17.89 -12.60 -6.13
CA ASN A 109 17.21 -11.39 -6.60
C ASN A 109 17.01 -11.32 -8.12
N GLN A 110 17.36 -12.37 -8.86
CA GLN A 110 17.30 -12.38 -10.32
C GLN A 110 16.60 -13.60 -10.90
N SER A 111 16.64 -14.72 -10.20
CA SER A 111 16.05 -15.98 -10.68
C SER A 111 15.58 -16.81 -9.50
N VAL A 112 14.28 -16.99 -9.40
CA VAL A 112 13.60 -17.77 -8.37
C VAL A 112 12.66 -18.78 -9.02
N THR A 113 13.14 -19.98 -9.17
CA THR A 113 12.42 -21.04 -9.89
C THR A 113 11.23 -21.61 -9.10
N ASP A 114 11.20 -21.39 -7.79
CA ASP A 114 10.10 -21.77 -6.89
C ASP A 114 9.03 -20.70 -6.73
N ARG A 115 9.18 -19.53 -7.40
CA ARG A 115 8.20 -18.45 -7.33
C ARG A 115 6.81 -18.90 -7.77
N GLY A 116 5.81 -18.47 -7.06
CA GLY A 116 4.41 -18.72 -7.37
C GLY A 116 3.45 -18.09 -6.36
N THR A 117 2.26 -18.63 -6.26
CA THR A 117 1.24 -18.15 -5.35
C THR A 117 1.37 -18.82 -3.99
N GLY A 118 1.65 -18.03 -2.95
CA GLY A 118 1.37 -18.41 -1.58
C GLY A 118 -0.09 -18.11 -1.27
N TYR A 119 -0.79 -19.07 -0.72
CA TYR A 119 -2.21 -18.98 -0.37
C TYR A 119 -2.42 -19.33 1.10
N ASN A 120 -3.24 -18.53 1.80
CA ASN A 120 -3.67 -18.86 3.16
C ASN A 120 -5.16 -18.54 3.35
N PHE A 121 -5.79 -19.23 4.30
CA PHE A 121 -7.22 -19.15 4.53
C PHE A 121 -7.54 -18.99 6.02
N TYR A 122 -8.39 -18.02 6.33
CA TYR A 122 -8.91 -17.79 7.66
C TYR A 122 -10.27 -18.43 7.82
N SER A 123 -10.42 -19.30 8.79
CA SER A 123 -11.69 -19.92 9.16
C SER A 123 -11.73 -20.24 10.64
N ASN A 124 -12.92 -20.28 11.22
CA ASN A 124 -13.13 -20.64 12.64
C ASN A 124 -12.26 -19.83 13.63
N GLY A 125 -11.94 -18.59 13.29
CA GLY A 125 -11.20 -17.69 14.17
C GLY A 125 -9.67 -17.81 14.06
N SER A 126 -9.12 -18.53 13.07
CA SER A 126 -7.69 -18.70 12.88
C SER A 126 -7.30 -18.83 11.40
N TRP A 127 -6.08 -18.45 11.08
CA TRP A 127 -5.46 -18.75 9.80
C TRP A 127 -4.95 -20.19 9.78
N ASP A 128 -4.91 -20.78 8.59
CA ASP A 128 -4.23 -22.05 8.38
C ASP A 128 -2.71 -21.89 8.58
N ALA A 129 -1.99 -23.00 8.61
CA ALA A 129 -0.53 -22.97 8.65
C ALA A 129 0.04 -22.26 7.42
N GLU A 130 1.18 -21.59 7.59
CA GLU A 130 1.89 -20.95 6.47
C GLU A 130 2.14 -21.95 5.33
N PRO A 131 1.94 -21.55 4.06
CA PRO A 131 2.17 -22.43 2.94
C PRO A 131 3.66 -22.74 2.79
N GLU A 132 4.00 -24.02 2.68
CA GLU A 132 5.38 -24.49 2.47
C GLU A 132 5.82 -24.47 0.99
N ALA A 133 4.88 -24.32 0.07
CA ALA A 133 5.12 -24.32 -1.37
C ALA A 133 4.05 -23.50 -2.10
N ARG A 134 4.41 -23.06 -3.30
CA ARG A 134 3.44 -22.40 -4.20
C ARG A 134 2.29 -23.35 -4.56
N LEU A 135 1.15 -22.73 -4.88
CA LEU A 135 -0.05 -23.42 -5.30
C LEU A 135 0.12 -24.16 -6.63
N GLU A 136 0.79 -23.58 -7.58
CA GLU A 136 0.93 -24.06 -8.95
C GLU A 136 2.06 -25.09 -9.09
N SER A 137 1.92 -25.99 -10.06
CA SER A 137 2.96 -26.96 -10.38
C SER A 137 4.14 -26.39 -11.19
N PHE A 138 4.02 -25.14 -11.67
CA PHE A 138 5.02 -24.45 -12.47
C PHE A 138 5.23 -23.02 -11.95
N GLN A 139 6.28 -22.36 -12.38
CA GLN A 139 6.60 -20.99 -11.95
C GLN A 139 5.55 -19.99 -12.44
N THR A 140 5.03 -19.23 -11.51
CA THR A 140 4.09 -18.13 -11.75
C THR A 140 4.47 -16.91 -10.89
N GLY A 141 3.61 -15.90 -10.89
CA GLY A 141 3.74 -14.77 -9.99
C GLY A 141 2.56 -13.81 -10.12
N TRP A 142 2.52 -12.87 -9.17
CA TRP A 142 1.55 -11.79 -9.17
C TRP A 142 0.11 -12.30 -9.18
N PRO A 143 -0.25 -13.13 -8.19
CA PRO A 143 -1.60 -13.68 -8.11
C PRO A 143 -2.63 -12.58 -7.86
N SER A 144 -3.83 -12.80 -8.39
CA SER A 144 -5.03 -12.03 -8.09
C SER A 144 -6.17 -13.01 -7.83
N ILE A 145 -6.91 -12.83 -6.75
CA ILE A 145 -7.92 -13.77 -6.27
C ILE A 145 -9.28 -13.09 -6.08
N ALA A 146 -10.36 -13.83 -6.33
CA ALA A 146 -11.73 -13.42 -6.04
C ALA A 146 -12.58 -14.61 -5.60
N GLN A 147 -13.74 -14.34 -4.98
CA GLN A 147 -14.77 -15.34 -4.77
C GLN A 147 -15.23 -15.90 -6.12
N PHE A 148 -15.61 -17.16 -6.19
CA PHE A 148 -16.20 -17.77 -7.38
C PHE A 148 -17.38 -18.65 -7.00
N GLY A 149 -18.53 -18.35 -7.58
CA GLY A 149 -19.76 -18.98 -7.14
C GLY A 149 -20.10 -18.62 -5.68
N GLU A 150 -21.01 -19.36 -5.07
CA GLU A 150 -21.45 -19.12 -3.69
C GLU A 150 -20.32 -19.35 -2.67
N ASN A 151 -19.45 -20.37 -2.89
CA ASN A 151 -18.48 -20.81 -1.89
C ASN A 151 -17.08 -21.11 -2.44
N GLY A 152 -16.82 -20.85 -3.71
CA GLY A 152 -15.56 -21.18 -4.36
C GLY A 152 -14.64 -19.99 -4.54
N GLU A 153 -13.55 -20.23 -5.27
CA GLU A 153 -12.48 -19.27 -5.52
C GLU A 153 -12.00 -19.34 -6.97
N ILE A 154 -11.59 -18.19 -7.48
CA ILE A 154 -10.90 -18.06 -8.76
C ILE A 154 -9.61 -17.29 -8.57
N LEU A 155 -8.55 -17.75 -9.18
CA LEU A 155 -7.22 -17.16 -9.12
C LEU A 155 -6.67 -16.99 -10.54
N LEU A 156 -6.12 -15.82 -10.80
CA LEU A 156 -5.28 -15.56 -11.98
C LEU A 156 -3.85 -15.29 -11.55
N CYS A 157 -2.88 -15.81 -12.31
CA CYS A 157 -1.47 -15.48 -12.16
C CYS A 157 -0.78 -15.59 -13.53
N HIS A 158 0.25 -14.76 -13.75
CA HIS A 158 1.02 -14.89 -14.99
C HIS A 158 2.19 -15.88 -14.82
N GLY A 159 2.51 -16.60 -15.87
CA GLY A 159 3.61 -17.55 -15.87
C GLY A 159 3.70 -18.31 -17.18
N GLY A 160 4.91 -18.70 -17.59
CA GLY A 160 5.13 -19.42 -18.83
C GLY A 160 4.75 -18.67 -20.12
N GLY A 161 4.68 -17.32 -20.06
CA GLY A 161 4.25 -16.48 -21.19
C GLY A 161 2.73 -16.38 -21.34
N HIS A 162 1.97 -16.76 -20.34
CA HIS A 162 0.50 -16.77 -20.37
C HIS A 162 -0.11 -16.23 -19.09
N MET A 163 -1.38 -15.84 -19.18
CA MET A 163 -2.26 -15.65 -18.05
C MET A 163 -2.93 -16.98 -17.70
N ASN A 164 -2.73 -17.47 -16.48
CA ASN A 164 -3.19 -18.78 -16.04
C ASN A 164 -4.37 -18.63 -15.09
N CYS A 165 -5.40 -19.46 -15.30
CA CYS A 165 -6.61 -19.48 -14.49
C CYS A 165 -6.70 -20.78 -13.68
N PHE A 166 -6.98 -20.63 -12.38
CA PHE A 166 -7.25 -21.72 -11.45
C PHE A 166 -8.57 -21.48 -10.74
N ILE A 167 -9.31 -22.53 -10.47
CA ILE A 167 -10.54 -22.46 -9.69
C ILE A 167 -10.58 -23.52 -8.61
N ARG A 168 -11.36 -23.26 -7.58
CA ARG A 168 -11.70 -24.23 -6.54
C ARG A 168 -13.18 -24.04 -6.15
N THR A 169 -13.92 -25.12 -5.96
CA THR A 169 -15.36 -25.08 -5.71
C THR A 169 -15.72 -24.77 -4.26
N THR A 170 -14.78 -24.96 -3.34
CA THR A 170 -14.95 -24.64 -1.92
C THR A 170 -13.71 -23.92 -1.43
N ALA A 171 -13.88 -22.69 -0.98
CA ALA A 171 -12.78 -21.87 -0.47
C ALA A 171 -12.13 -22.52 0.76
N GLY A 172 -10.80 -22.52 0.78
CA GLY A 172 -10.02 -23.14 1.84
C GLY A 172 -9.96 -24.66 1.79
N GLU A 173 -10.72 -25.35 0.93
CA GLU A 173 -10.80 -26.82 0.95
C GLU A 173 -10.61 -27.46 -0.45
N GLY A 174 -9.91 -28.58 -0.48
CA GLY A 174 -9.68 -29.38 -1.69
C GLY A 174 -8.61 -28.81 -2.61
N ASP A 175 -8.42 -29.49 -3.75
CA ASP A 175 -7.39 -29.15 -4.72
C ASP A 175 -7.84 -28.06 -5.68
N TRP A 176 -6.92 -27.22 -6.09
CA TRP A 176 -7.12 -26.25 -7.15
C TRP A 176 -7.14 -26.94 -8.52
N THR A 177 -8.11 -26.58 -9.34
CA THR A 177 -8.22 -27.06 -10.72
C THR A 177 -7.62 -26.02 -11.66
N TYR A 178 -6.61 -26.40 -12.42
CA TYR A 178 -6.10 -25.59 -13.52
C TYR A 178 -7.09 -25.59 -14.67
N VAL A 179 -7.72 -24.46 -14.94
CA VAL A 179 -8.68 -24.28 -16.04
C VAL A 179 -7.96 -24.18 -17.37
N GLY A 180 -6.81 -23.50 -17.40
CA GLY A 180 -6.00 -23.32 -18.59
C GLY A 180 -5.36 -21.93 -18.68
N ALA A 181 -4.59 -21.72 -19.74
CA ALA A 181 -4.11 -20.42 -20.15
C ALA A 181 -5.24 -19.66 -20.85
N LEU A 182 -5.47 -18.41 -20.43
CA LEU A 182 -6.43 -17.51 -21.07
C LEU A 182 -5.94 -17.09 -22.47
N PRO A 183 -6.81 -16.59 -23.37
CA PRO A 183 -6.38 -15.99 -24.63
C PRO A 183 -5.32 -14.90 -24.39
N ASP A 184 -4.21 -14.93 -25.11
CA ASP A 184 -3.06 -14.06 -24.87
C ASP A 184 -3.23 -12.65 -25.45
N CYS A 185 -3.88 -12.53 -26.62
CA CYS A 185 -3.96 -11.27 -27.34
C CYS A 185 -5.36 -11.02 -27.90
N PRO A 186 -5.84 -9.77 -27.88
CA PRO A 186 -7.06 -9.40 -28.59
C PRO A 186 -6.88 -9.47 -30.12
N GLU A 187 -8.02 -9.59 -30.83
CA GLU A 187 -7.99 -9.59 -32.30
C GLU A 187 -7.39 -8.29 -32.82
N GLY A 188 -6.45 -8.43 -33.74
CA GLY A 188 -5.76 -7.28 -34.38
C GLY A 188 -4.55 -6.76 -33.59
N TYR A 189 -4.17 -7.37 -32.48
CA TYR A 189 -2.94 -6.99 -31.77
C TYR A 189 -1.72 -7.14 -32.69
N PRO A 190 -0.95 -6.05 -32.92
CA PRO A 190 0.09 -6.04 -33.98
C PRO A 190 1.26 -6.98 -33.71
N TYR A 191 1.50 -7.30 -32.43
CA TYR A 191 2.62 -8.13 -32.02
C TYR A 191 2.18 -9.53 -31.55
N ALA A 192 0.98 -9.96 -31.90
CA ALA A 192 0.48 -11.28 -31.56
C ALA A 192 1.44 -12.39 -32.01
N GLY A 193 1.86 -13.24 -31.07
CA GLY A 193 2.80 -14.34 -31.31
C GLY A 193 4.28 -13.95 -31.18
N ALA A 194 4.62 -12.71 -30.84
CA ALA A 194 5.96 -12.38 -30.38
C ALA A 194 6.22 -13.02 -29.00
N SER A 195 7.44 -13.50 -28.79
CA SER A 195 7.77 -14.31 -27.60
C SER A 195 7.74 -13.55 -26.28
N ASP A 196 7.78 -12.22 -26.35
CA ASP A 196 7.69 -11.29 -25.21
C ASP A 196 6.34 -10.54 -25.14
N ALA A 197 5.42 -10.80 -26.09
CA ALA A 197 4.10 -10.20 -26.11
C ALA A 197 3.07 -11.11 -25.43
N TYR A 198 3.04 -11.06 -24.11
CA TYR A 198 2.09 -11.83 -23.30
C TYR A 198 1.57 -11.02 -22.09
N PRO A 199 0.37 -11.36 -21.57
CA PRO A 199 -0.23 -10.64 -20.47
C PRO A 199 0.48 -10.88 -19.15
N THR A 200 0.63 -9.80 -18.37
CA THR A 200 1.25 -9.79 -17.04
C THR A 200 0.41 -8.96 -16.07
N TRP A 201 0.63 -9.13 -14.76
CA TRP A 201 0.06 -8.35 -13.67
C TRP A 201 -1.47 -8.33 -13.62
N PRO A 202 -2.12 -9.49 -13.42
CA PRO A 202 -3.57 -9.56 -13.45
C PRO A 202 -4.24 -8.84 -12.27
N ARG A 203 -5.44 -8.36 -12.55
CA ARG A 203 -6.47 -8.07 -11.56
C ARG A 203 -7.71 -8.83 -11.97
N ILE A 204 -8.36 -9.52 -11.03
CA ILE A 204 -9.62 -10.22 -11.27
C ILE A 204 -10.66 -9.83 -10.23
N VAL A 205 -11.88 -9.69 -10.68
CA VAL A 205 -13.08 -9.60 -9.86
C VAL A 205 -14.15 -10.54 -10.42
N THR A 206 -15.11 -10.89 -9.59
CA THR A 206 -16.29 -11.61 -9.98
C THR A 206 -17.55 -10.78 -9.71
N CYS A 207 -18.56 -10.94 -10.52
CA CYS A 207 -19.81 -10.21 -10.47
C CYS A 207 -21.01 -11.12 -10.78
N GLY A 208 -22.20 -10.54 -10.84
CA GLY A 208 -23.45 -11.29 -10.94
C GLY A 208 -23.96 -11.75 -9.58
N ASP A 209 -25.20 -12.25 -9.54
CA ASP A 209 -25.88 -12.64 -8.31
C ASP A 209 -25.09 -13.68 -7.48
N ASP A 210 -24.39 -14.59 -8.16
CA ASP A 210 -23.70 -15.71 -7.54
C ASP A 210 -22.17 -15.67 -7.77
N HIS A 211 -21.59 -14.52 -8.10
CA HIS A 211 -20.15 -14.41 -8.43
C HIS A 211 -19.68 -15.40 -9.52
N ASN A 212 -20.54 -15.66 -10.52
CA ASN A 212 -20.27 -16.62 -11.59
C ASN A 212 -19.67 -15.98 -12.85
N ILE A 213 -19.68 -14.66 -12.94
CA ILE A 213 -19.12 -13.92 -14.08
C ILE A 213 -17.77 -13.35 -13.64
N ALA A 214 -16.72 -13.64 -14.38
CA ALA A 214 -15.40 -13.10 -14.11
C ALA A 214 -15.05 -11.99 -15.09
N VAL A 215 -14.48 -10.91 -14.56
CA VAL A 215 -13.86 -9.82 -15.32
C VAL A 215 -12.43 -9.64 -14.81
N ALA A 216 -11.48 -9.55 -15.73
CA ALA A 216 -10.08 -9.38 -15.38
C ALA A 216 -9.40 -8.38 -16.31
N VAL A 217 -8.39 -7.69 -15.81
CA VAL A 217 -7.51 -6.81 -16.60
C VAL A 217 -6.05 -7.20 -16.38
N ALA A 218 -5.24 -6.94 -17.40
CA ALA A 218 -3.79 -7.06 -17.32
C ALA A 218 -3.14 -6.16 -18.37
N ALA A 219 -1.82 -6.03 -18.32
CA ALA A 219 -1.05 -5.38 -19.37
C ALA A 219 -0.36 -6.41 -20.25
N ILE A 220 -0.40 -6.21 -21.57
CA ILE A 220 0.51 -6.87 -22.52
C ILE A 220 1.63 -5.87 -22.80
N GLN A 221 2.89 -6.33 -22.72
CA GLN A 221 4.01 -5.51 -23.11
C GLN A 221 4.83 -6.23 -24.18
N HIS A 222 5.35 -5.46 -25.15
CA HIS A 222 6.24 -5.94 -26.19
C HIS A 222 7.38 -4.95 -26.40
N SER A 223 8.62 -5.42 -26.44
CA SER A 223 9.79 -4.59 -26.70
C SER A 223 9.95 -4.39 -28.20
N ILE A 224 9.60 -3.22 -28.71
CA ILE A 224 9.77 -2.86 -30.12
C ILE A 224 11.27 -2.67 -30.44
N SER A 225 12.00 -2.04 -29.51
CA SER A 225 13.44 -1.80 -29.64
C SER A 225 14.10 -1.80 -28.24
N SER A 226 15.42 -1.55 -28.17
CA SER A 226 16.09 -1.34 -26.87
C SER A 226 15.53 -0.15 -26.08
N ASP A 227 14.89 0.77 -26.76
CA ASP A 227 14.44 2.05 -26.22
C ASP A 227 12.93 2.27 -26.35
N GLU A 228 12.18 1.31 -26.86
CA GLU A 228 10.75 1.46 -27.12
C GLU A 228 10.00 0.17 -26.74
N THR A 229 8.99 0.31 -25.91
CA THR A 229 8.12 -0.78 -25.45
C THR A 229 6.67 -0.39 -25.70
N ASP A 230 5.92 -1.25 -26.38
CA ASP A 230 4.46 -1.16 -26.48
C ASP A 230 3.85 -1.81 -25.24
N ILE A 231 3.01 -1.07 -24.51
CA ILE A 231 2.28 -1.61 -23.36
C ILE A 231 0.81 -1.31 -23.57
N GLN A 232 -0.02 -2.35 -23.55
CA GLN A 232 -1.46 -2.23 -23.74
C GLN A 232 -2.22 -2.88 -22.61
N CYS A 233 -3.28 -2.21 -22.15
CA CYS A 233 -4.23 -2.83 -21.24
C CYS A 233 -5.19 -3.73 -22.00
N VAL A 234 -5.39 -4.92 -21.49
CA VAL A 234 -6.35 -5.91 -22.02
C VAL A 234 -7.31 -6.35 -20.94
N MET A 235 -8.50 -6.74 -21.36
CA MET A 235 -9.57 -7.20 -20.49
C MET A 235 -10.08 -8.56 -20.95
N TRP A 236 -10.28 -9.46 -19.98
CA TRP A 236 -11.01 -10.70 -20.20
C TRP A 236 -12.38 -10.63 -19.53
N ARG A 237 -13.32 -11.34 -20.12
CA ARG A 237 -14.64 -11.59 -19.54
C ARG A 237 -15.05 -13.03 -19.80
N SER A 238 -15.67 -13.66 -18.82
CA SER A 238 -16.25 -15.01 -18.94
C SER A 238 -17.54 -15.10 -18.13
N GLU A 239 -18.60 -15.66 -18.74
CA GLU A 239 -19.85 -16.01 -18.08
C GLU A 239 -19.83 -17.45 -17.52
N ASN A 240 -18.78 -18.20 -17.78
CA ASN A 240 -18.53 -19.54 -17.23
C ASN A 240 -17.02 -19.76 -17.02
N PRO A 241 -16.41 -19.13 -16.03
CA PRO A 241 -14.96 -19.14 -15.81
C PRO A 241 -14.33 -20.54 -15.70
N ALA A 242 -15.10 -21.56 -15.37
CA ALA A 242 -14.65 -22.94 -15.32
C ALA A 242 -14.43 -23.57 -16.71
N ASP A 243 -14.94 -22.98 -17.78
CA ASP A 243 -14.70 -23.40 -19.15
C ASP A 243 -13.75 -22.42 -19.85
N ILE A 244 -12.54 -22.89 -20.17
CA ILE A 244 -11.51 -22.07 -20.83
C ILE A 244 -12.01 -21.46 -22.15
N ASN A 245 -12.93 -22.10 -22.85
CA ASN A 245 -13.47 -21.62 -24.12
C ASN A 245 -14.51 -20.50 -23.97
N SER A 246 -14.96 -20.22 -22.75
CA SER A 246 -15.90 -19.13 -22.47
C SER A 246 -15.20 -17.77 -22.28
N TRP A 247 -13.88 -17.79 -22.11
CA TRP A 247 -13.10 -16.58 -21.93
C TRP A 247 -12.88 -15.84 -23.23
N THR A 248 -13.28 -14.59 -23.24
CA THR A 248 -13.02 -13.65 -24.33
C THR A 248 -12.02 -12.60 -23.91
N ILE A 249 -11.21 -12.10 -24.83
CA ILE A 249 -10.24 -11.02 -24.60
C ILE A 249 -10.53 -9.83 -25.51
N SER A 250 -10.39 -8.63 -25.00
CA SER A 250 -10.49 -7.36 -25.71
C SER A 250 -9.40 -6.39 -25.23
N TYR A 251 -9.24 -5.26 -25.92
CA TYR A 251 -8.38 -4.19 -25.44
C TYR A 251 -8.91 -3.48 -24.18
N GLY A 252 -10.11 -3.81 -23.74
CA GLY A 252 -10.75 -3.14 -22.63
C GLY A 252 -11.27 -1.74 -22.97
N PRO A 253 -12.00 -1.12 -22.05
CA PRO A 253 -12.68 0.14 -22.32
C PRO A 253 -11.72 1.33 -22.49
N LEU A 254 -10.50 1.25 -22.00
CA LEU A 254 -9.51 2.31 -22.11
C LEU A 254 -9.13 2.61 -23.58
N HIS A 255 -9.09 1.60 -24.42
CA HIS A 255 -8.75 1.72 -25.83
C HIS A 255 -9.74 2.62 -26.61
N GLU A 256 -10.99 2.67 -26.19
CA GLU A 256 -12.02 3.50 -26.84
C GLU A 256 -11.79 5.01 -26.63
N THR A 257 -10.96 5.41 -25.68
CA THR A 257 -10.64 6.82 -25.45
C THR A 257 -9.69 7.41 -26.48
N GLY A 258 -9.10 6.59 -27.35
CA GLY A 258 -8.09 7.01 -28.30
C GLY A 258 -6.72 7.31 -27.67
N TRP A 259 -6.53 6.83 -26.46
CA TRP A 259 -5.29 7.00 -25.72
C TRP A 259 -4.11 6.32 -26.40
N ASP A 260 -2.98 7.01 -26.47
CA ASP A 260 -1.78 6.43 -27.05
C ASP A 260 -1.16 5.40 -26.09
N HIS A 261 -1.05 4.18 -26.59
CA HIS A 261 -0.66 3.01 -25.83
C HIS A 261 0.76 3.07 -25.25
N ASN A 262 1.62 3.90 -25.84
CA ASN A 262 3.02 4.02 -25.42
C ASN A 262 3.19 4.76 -24.07
N GLN A 263 2.12 5.24 -23.49
CA GLN A 263 2.14 6.02 -22.25
C GLN A 263 1.61 5.26 -21.05
N PHE A 264 1.23 3.99 -21.22
CA PHE A 264 0.77 3.13 -20.16
C PHE A 264 1.96 2.45 -19.50
N SER A 265 1.99 2.43 -18.16
CA SER A 265 3.01 1.73 -17.41
C SER A 265 2.48 0.37 -16.94
N ALA A 266 3.37 -0.44 -16.41
CA ALA A 266 3.00 -1.73 -15.86
C ALA A 266 1.98 -1.58 -14.74
N ASP A 267 0.90 -2.36 -14.78
CA ASP A 267 -0.15 -2.46 -13.77
C ASP A 267 -0.75 -1.14 -13.24
N ASP A 268 -0.86 -0.12 -14.11
CA ASP A 268 -1.46 1.19 -13.80
C ASP A 268 -3.01 1.12 -13.72
N TYR A 269 -3.53 0.11 -13.06
CA TYR A 269 -4.95 -0.16 -12.91
C TYR A 269 -5.28 -0.89 -11.62
N CYS A 270 -6.49 -0.66 -11.11
CA CYS A 270 -7.13 -1.48 -10.09
C CYS A 270 -8.60 -1.72 -10.41
N MET A 271 -9.18 -2.73 -9.78
CA MET A 271 -10.56 -3.17 -10.04
C MET A 271 -11.32 -3.43 -8.75
N ALA A 272 -12.65 -3.20 -8.82
CA ALA A 272 -13.59 -3.64 -7.80
C ALA A 272 -14.89 -4.13 -8.46
N ALA A 273 -15.62 -4.99 -7.75
CA ALA A 273 -16.97 -5.38 -8.13
C ALA A 273 -17.85 -5.51 -6.88
N ASN A 274 -19.14 -5.22 -7.05
CA ASN A 274 -20.17 -5.48 -6.06
C ASN A 274 -21.50 -5.75 -6.79
N GLY A 275 -22.07 -6.94 -6.62
CA GLY A 275 -23.23 -7.40 -7.38
C GLY A 275 -22.97 -7.38 -8.90
N HIS A 276 -23.80 -6.67 -9.65
CA HIS A 276 -23.64 -6.48 -11.10
C HIS A 276 -22.73 -5.31 -11.50
N ASN A 277 -22.21 -4.58 -10.53
CA ASN A 277 -21.35 -3.44 -10.80
C ASN A 277 -19.89 -3.85 -10.81
N VAL A 278 -19.18 -3.39 -11.83
CA VAL A 278 -17.73 -3.55 -11.96
C VAL A 278 -17.13 -2.17 -12.23
N ALA A 279 -16.04 -1.84 -11.57
CA ALA A 279 -15.32 -0.61 -11.85
C ALA A 279 -13.83 -0.90 -12.08
N ILE A 280 -13.24 -0.16 -13.01
CA ILE A 280 -11.81 -0.18 -13.32
C ILE A 280 -11.31 1.25 -13.24
N LEU A 281 -10.26 1.48 -12.45
CA LEU A 281 -9.56 2.75 -12.39
C LEU A 281 -8.24 2.60 -13.16
N TYR A 282 -7.99 3.56 -14.03
CA TYR A 282 -6.71 3.72 -14.72
C TYR A 282 -6.10 5.06 -14.34
N SER A 283 -4.89 5.03 -13.86
CA SER A 283 -4.07 6.23 -13.73
C SER A 283 -2.65 5.84 -14.04
N GLY A 284 -2.19 6.18 -15.12
CA GLY A 284 -0.84 5.86 -15.45
C GLY A 284 -0.24 6.97 -16.29
N CYS A 285 1.03 7.03 -16.32
CA CYS A 285 1.79 8.01 -17.07
C CYS A 285 1.49 9.48 -16.72
N LEU A 286 2.53 10.24 -16.75
CA LEU A 286 2.59 11.64 -16.33
C LEU A 286 1.86 12.62 -17.25
N THR A 287 1.40 12.15 -18.41
CA THR A 287 0.62 12.95 -19.37
C THR A 287 -0.83 12.55 -19.47
N ASN A 288 -1.26 11.61 -18.64
CA ASN A 288 -2.62 11.09 -18.74
C ASN A 288 -3.46 11.48 -17.54
N SER A 289 -4.74 11.64 -17.78
CA SER A 289 -5.75 11.83 -16.75
C SER A 289 -5.99 10.54 -16.00
N VAL A 290 -6.64 10.64 -14.84
CA VAL A 290 -7.18 9.48 -14.12
C VAL A 290 -8.58 9.19 -14.62
N TRP A 291 -8.78 7.96 -15.09
CA TRP A 291 -10.02 7.50 -15.70
C TRP A 291 -10.65 6.38 -14.89
N MET A 292 -11.94 6.46 -14.68
CA MET A 292 -12.73 5.39 -14.07
C MET A 292 -13.78 4.92 -15.08
N PHE A 293 -13.82 3.64 -15.33
CA PHE A 293 -14.85 2.96 -16.11
C PHE A 293 -15.74 2.18 -15.17
N LYS A 294 -17.04 2.38 -15.28
CA LYS A 294 -18.06 1.68 -14.50
C LYS A 294 -19.00 0.93 -15.42
N SER A 295 -19.20 -0.33 -15.12
CA SER A 295 -20.22 -1.19 -15.69
C SER A 295 -21.31 -1.46 -14.64
N THR A 296 -22.56 -1.57 -15.08
CA THR A 296 -23.71 -1.99 -14.26
C THR A 296 -24.37 -3.25 -14.81
N ASP A 297 -23.68 -3.93 -15.72
CA ASP A 297 -24.16 -5.11 -16.46
C ASP A 297 -23.05 -6.17 -16.57
N ASP A 298 -22.39 -6.45 -15.44
CA ASP A 298 -21.39 -7.51 -15.32
C ASP A 298 -20.18 -7.35 -16.27
N GLY A 299 -19.76 -6.12 -16.50
CA GLY A 299 -18.62 -5.83 -17.37
C GLY A 299 -18.91 -5.93 -18.87
N ALA A 300 -20.19 -5.97 -19.28
CA ALA A 300 -20.56 -6.06 -20.69
C ALA A 300 -20.50 -4.70 -21.39
N THR A 301 -20.95 -3.63 -20.73
CA THR A 301 -20.83 -2.25 -21.23
C THR A 301 -20.26 -1.32 -20.18
N TRP A 302 -19.67 -0.22 -20.61
CA TRP A 302 -18.88 0.67 -19.74
C TRP A 302 -19.28 2.12 -19.92
N THR A 303 -19.30 2.84 -18.81
CA THR A 303 -19.44 4.30 -18.75
C THR A 303 -18.15 4.89 -18.23
N LEU A 304 -17.61 5.87 -18.96
CA LEU A 304 -16.38 6.56 -18.62
C LEU A 304 -16.66 7.76 -17.72
N THR A 305 -15.87 7.91 -16.67
CA THR A 305 -15.78 9.12 -15.84
C THR A 305 -14.31 9.53 -15.71
N ARG A 306 -14.02 10.79 -15.98
CA ARG A 306 -12.70 11.38 -15.74
C ARG A 306 -12.62 11.82 -14.29
N VAL A 307 -11.84 11.10 -13.47
CA VAL A 307 -11.68 11.39 -12.04
C VAL A 307 -10.80 12.61 -11.81
N TRP A 308 -9.73 12.72 -12.58
CA TRP A 308 -8.84 13.88 -12.59
C TRP A 308 -8.41 14.19 -14.04
N GLU A 309 -8.38 15.46 -14.38
CA GLU A 309 -7.96 15.93 -15.68
C GLU A 309 -6.53 16.44 -15.63
N ASN A 310 -5.63 15.77 -16.34
CA ASN A 310 -4.27 16.22 -16.47
C ASN A 310 -4.22 17.46 -17.38
N PRO A 311 -3.72 18.62 -16.91
CA PRO A 311 -3.61 19.81 -17.73
C PRO A 311 -2.68 19.64 -18.95
N TYR A 312 -1.90 18.58 -18.98
CA TYR A 312 -0.98 18.25 -20.06
C TYR A 312 -1.38 16.97 -20.81
N GLU A 313 -2.61 16.53 -20.70
CA GLU A 313 -3.12 15.33 -21.38
C GLU A 313 -2.86 15.36 -22.89
N GLY A 314 -2.31 14.26 -23.41
CA GLY A 314 -2.04 14.09 -24.84
C GLY A 314 -0.87 14.90 -25.39
N ARG A 315 -0.06 15.49 -24.53
CA ARG A 315 1.12 16.22 -24.95
C ARG A 315 2.26 15.26 -25.29
N GLU A 316 2.89 15.45 -26.44
CA GLU A 316 4.11 14.76 -26.81
C GLU A 316 5.32 15.41 -26.10
N PHE A 317 6.22 14.58 -25.59
CA PHE A 317 7.37 15.01 -24.80
C PHE A 317 8.60 15.40 -25.62
N ASP A 318 8.53 15.34 -26.93
CA ASP A 318 9.55 15.82 -27.86
C ASP A 318 9.40 17.32 -28.18
N GLU A 319 8.31 17.94 -27.75
CA GLU A 319 8.13 19.38 -27.84
C GLU A 319 8.95 20.11 -26.77
N GLU A 320 9.45 21.32 -27.13
CA GLU A 320 10.09 22.21 -26.17
C GLU A 320 9.24 22.32 -24.90
N PRO A 321 9.83 22.12 -23.70
CA PRO A 321 9.07 22.16 -22.47
C PRO A 321 8.41 23.52 -22.33
N ALA A 322 7.08 23.51 -22.36
CA ALA A 322 6.31 24.70 -22.01
C ALA A 322 6.25 24.93 -20.49
N TRP A 323 6.86 24.04 -19.74
CA TRP A 323 6.90 24.08 -18.28
C TRP A 323 8.11 24.90 -17.87
N GLY A 324 7.87 26.03 -17.23
CA GLY A 324 8.94 26.80 -16.60
C GLY A 324 9.45 26.09 -15.34
N MET A 325 10.57 26.57 -14.80
CA MET A 325 11.09 26.07 -13.51
C MET A 325 10.10 26.26 -12.34
N GLU A 326 9.06 27.05 -12.52
CA GLU A 326 8.01 27.32 -11.53
C GLU A 326 6.73 26.52 -11.81
N ASP A 327 6.66 25.82 -12.95
CA ASP A 327 5.48 25.03 -13.30
C ASP A 327 5.60 23.64 -12.70
N THR A 328 5.01 23.46 -11.55
CA THR A 328 4.85 22.17 -10.88
C THR A 328 3.45 21.65 -11.10
N LEU A 329 3.33 20.35 -11.25
CA LEU A 329 2.07 19.63 -11.34
C LEU A 329 1.95 18.69 -10.15
N PHE A 330 0.87 18.84 -9.40
CA PHE A 330 0.52 17.90 -8.34
C PHE A 330 -0.44 16.87 -8.91
N MET A 331 0.03 15.62 -8.99
CA MET A 331 -0.67 14.53 -9.65
C MET A 331 -1.23 13.54 -8.65
N PRO A 332 -2.50 13.13 -8.80
CA PRO A 332 -2.98 11.92 -8.19
C PRO A 332 -2.60 10.73 -9.08
N MET A 333 -2.06 9.69 -8.46
CA MET A 333 -1.63 8.48 -9.17
C MET A 333 -1.69 7.29 -8.23
N ASN A 334 -1.62 6.08 -8.74
CA ASN A 334 -1.58 4.83 -7.96
C ASN A 334 -2.66 4.76 -6.88
N GLY A 335 -3.55 3.84 -6.98
CA GLY A 335 -4.69 3.89 -6.09
C GLY A 335 -5.37 2.57 -5.83
N SER A 336 -6.51 2.70 -5.20
CA SER A 336 -7.43 1.64 -4.87
C SER A 336 -8.86 2.09 -5.15
N ILE A 337 -9.72 1.13 -5.43
CA ILE A 337 -11.11 1.34 -5.75
C ILE A 337 -11.98 0.33 -5.00
N VAL A 338 -13.14 0.75 -4.54
CA VAL A 338 -14.16 -0.13 -3.93
C VAL A 338 -15.55 0.34 -4.33
N ILE A 339 -16.53 -0.56 -4.38
CA ILE A 339 -17.94 -0.25 -4.67
C ILE A 339 -18.76 -0.61 -3.44
N ASP A 340 -19.50 0.37 -2.90
CA ASP A 340 -20.36 0.15 -1.74
C ASP A 340 -21.70 -0.51 -2.13
N ASN A 341 -22.53 -0.84 -1.14
CA ASN A 341 -23.84 -1.44 -1.33
C ASN A 341 -24.87 -0.49 -1.96
N ASN A 342 -24.57 0.80 -2.06
CA ASN A 342 -25.38 1.79 -2.78
C ASN A 342 -24.89 1.97 -4.22
N ASN A 343 -23.96 1.12 -4.67
CA ASN A 343 -23.30 1.17 -5.98
C ASN A 343 -22.48 2.45 -6.20
N VAL A 344 -22.04 3.10 -5.15
CA VAL A 344 -21.10 4.22 -5.22
C VAL A 344 -19.69 3.68 -5.33
N VAL A 345 -18.95 4.20 -6.30
CA VAL A 345 -17.52 3.89 -6.49
C VAL A 345 -16.71 4.87 -5.66
N HIS A 346 -15.88 4.35 -4.77
CA HIS A 346 -14.95 5.10 -3.96
C HIS A 346 -13.53 4.86 -4.45
N VAL A 347 -12.72 5.93 -4.51
CA VAL A 347 -11.36 5.93 -5.05
C VAL A 347 -10.42 6.59 -4.06
N ALA A 348 -9.29 5.95 -3.80
CA ALA A 348 -8.16 6.52 -3.09
C ALA A 348 -6.95 6.59 -4.02
N LEU A 349 -6.24 7.71 -4.03
CA LEU A 349 -5.08 7.96 -4.87
C LEU A 349 -3.97 8.59 -4.05
N ASN A 350 -2.74 8.11 -4.19
CA ASN A 350 -1.61 8.88 -3.65
C ASN A 350 -1.36 10.11 -4.50
N THR A 351 -0.68 11.09 -3.94
CA THR A 351 -0.32 12.32 -4.63
C THR A 351 1.18 12.55 -4.59
N PHE A 352 1.71 13.20 -5.60
CA PHE A 352 3.10 13.61 -5.64
C PHE A 352 3.28 14.88 -6.48
N GLU A 353 4.42 15.52 -6.32
CA GLU A 353 4.79 16.72 -7.06
C GLU A 353 5.74 16.36 -8.19
N MET A 354 5.46 16.88 -9.38
CA MET A 354 6.28 16.72 -10.56
C MET A 354 6.63 18.08 -11.16
N ALA A 355 7.81 18.23 -11.70
CA ALA A 355 8.16 19.37 -12.54
C ALA A 355 8.99 18.94 -13.74
N HIS A 356 8.80 19.68 -14.82
CA HIS A 356 9.72 19.67 -15.94
C HIS A 356 10.62 20.89 -15.82
N THR A 357 11.92 20.71 -15.79
CA THR A 357 12.88 21.81 -15.69
C THR A 357 13.53 22.07 -17.05
N LEU A 358 13.95 23.32 -17.27
CA LEU A 358 14.67 23.70 -18.50
C LEU A 358 16.02 22.98 -18.68
N GLU A 359 16.52 22.34 -17.62
CA GLU A 359 17.75 21.56 -17.66
C GLU A 359 17.52 20.11 -18.11
N ASN A 360 16.27 19.67 -18.17
CA ASN A 360 15.93 18.34 -18.65
C ASN A 360 16.04 18.28 -20.17
N GLU A 361 16.59 17.18 -20.67
CA GLU A 361 16.52 16.89 -22.10
C GLU A 361 15.06 16.70 -22.55
N PRO A 362 14.72 16.95 -23.80
CA PRO A 362 13.40 16.64 -24.32
C PRO A 362 13.00 15.20 -24.02
N GLY A 363 11.82 15.00 -23.51
CA GLY A 363 11.34 13.67 -23.11
C GLY A 363 11.70 13.26 -21.68
N TYR A 364 12.28 14.14 -20.88
CA TYR A 364 12.58 13.88 -19.46
C TYR A 364 11.86 14.87 -18.56
N TYR A 365 11.49 14.42 -17.38
CA TYR A 365 10.93 15.25 -16.32
C TYR A 365 11.51 14.83 -14.98
N THR A 366 11.45 15.72 -14.00
CA THR A 366 11.84 15.45 -12.62
C THR A 366 10.59 15.34 -11.77
N TYR A 367 10.51 14.33 -10.93
CA TYR A 367 9.48 14.27 -9.90
C TYR A 367 10.13 14.27 -8.53
N TRP A 368 9.40 14.81 -7.56
CA TRP A 368 9.79 14.82 -6.17
C TRP A 368 8.88 13.87 -5.41
N SER A 369 9.37 12.69 -5.14
CA SER A 369 8.76 11.79 -4.18
C SER A 369 9.27 12.15 -2.78
N GLY A 370 8.45 11.94 -1.76
CA GLY A 370 8.88 12.13 -0.37
C GLY A 370 8.96 13.57 0.12
N ARG A 371 8.38 14.53 -0.57
CA ARG A 371 8.16 15.83 0.05
C ARG A 371 7.15 15.71 1.18
N ALA A 372 7.42 16.41 2.25
CA ALA A 372 6.78 16.38 3.56
C ALA A 372 5.25 16.62 3.60
N VAL A 373 4.57 16.60 2.48
CA VAL A 373 3.21 17.11 2.33
C VAL A 373 2.38 16.34 1.31
N ASP A 374 2.85 15.16 0.95
CA ASP A 374 2.08 14.23 0.13
C ASP A 374 1.02 13.55 0.99
N GLY A 375 -0.14 13.29 0.41
CA GLY A 375 -1.26 12.66 1.10
C GLY A 375 -1.97 11.64 0.21
N ILE A 376 -3.01 11.06 0.77
CA ILE A 376 -3.92 10.17 0.05
C ILE A 376 -5.20 10.93 -0.24
N LEU A 377 -5.46 11.17 -1.53
CA LEU A 377 -6.63 11.88 -2.03
C LEU A 377 -7.81 10.91 -2.18
N TYR A 378 -8.99 11.35 -1.79
CA TYR A 378 -10.24 10.61 -1.91
C TYR A 378 -11.19 11.25 -2.92
N TRP A 379 -11.87 10.41 -3.69
CA TRP A 379 -12.94 10.79 -4.58
C TRP A 379 -14.02 9.69 -4.64
N ASN A 380 -15.24 10.04 -4.99
CA ASN A 380 -16.30 9.08 -5.29
C ASN A 380 -17.19 9.57 -6.44
N ASP A 381 -17.90 8.67 -7.10
CA ASP A 381 -18.68 8.96 -8.31
C ASP A 381 -20.01 9.70 -8.07
N THR A 382 -20.31 10.10 -6.83
CA THR A 382 -21.37 11.07 -6.53
C THR A 382 -20.90 12.52 -6.60
N GLN A 383 -19.58 12.74 -6.67
CA GLN A 383 -18.97 14.06 -6.76
C GLN A 383 -18.93 14.54 -8.21
N VAL A 384 -18.75 15.85 -8.35
CA VAL A 384 -18.50 16.42 -9.69
C VAL A 384 -17.09 16.06 -10.11
N ALA A 385 -16.96 15.34 -11.22
CA ALA A 385 -15.67 15.06 -11.84
C ALA A 385 -15.36 16.11 -12.93
N PRO A 386 -14.07 16.38 -13.19
CA PRO A 386 -12.87 15.89 -12.51
C PRO A 386 -12.64 16.57 -11.14
N ILE A 387 -11.69 16.02 -10.37
CA ILE A 387 -11.22 16.62 -9.11
C ILE A 387 -10.81 18.07 -9.36
N GLN A 388 -11.38 19.00 -8.58
CA GLN A 388 -11.16 20.42 -8.74
C GLN A 388 -10.01 20.91 -7.86
N SER A 389 -9.27 21.89 -8.36
CA SER A 389 -8.25 22.58 -7.58
C SER A 389 -8.87 23.47 -6.50
N PRO A 390 -8.33 23.46 -5.27
CA PRO A 390 -8.80 24.31 -4.19
C PRO A 390 -8.55 25.81 -4.45
N ASP A 391 -7.56 26.17 -5.25
CA ASP A 391 -7.19 27.56 -5.58
C ASP A 391 -7.56 27.97 -7.03
N GLY A 392 -8.19 27.07 -7.77
CA GLY A 392 -8.59 27.30 -9.18
C GLY A 392 -7.45 27.14 -10.21
N ASN A 393 -6.24 26.77 -9.77
CA ASN A 393 -5.15 26.41 -10.69
C ASN A 393 -5.21 24.91 -10.96
N PRO A 394 -5.45 24.46 -12.20
CA PRO A 394 -5.58 23.04 -12.50
C PRO A 394 -4.33 22.22 -12.15
N HIS A 395 -3.15 22.84 -12.10
CA HIS A 395 -1.91 22.19 -11.70
C HIS A 395 -1.88 21.83 -10.21
N HIS A 396 -2.78 22.39 -9.41
CA HIS A 396 -2.88 22.17 -7.98
C HIS A 396 -4.08 21.31 -7.58
N ALA A 397 -4.73 20.65 -8.51
CA ALA A 397 -5.94 19.88 -8.21
C ALA A 397 -5.71 18.77 -7.16
N ALA A 398 -4.53 18.15 -7.16
CA ALA A 398 -4.11 17.16 -6.18
C ALA A 398 -3.08 17.69 -5.16
N ARG A 399 -3.06 18.99 -4.94
CA ARG A 399 -2.13 19.64 -4.02
C ARG A 399 -2.71 19.67 -2.61
N LEU A 400 -1.99 19.11 -1.67
CA LEU A 400 -2.36 19.13 -0.25
C LEU A 400 -1.99 20.45 0.44
N TRP A 401 -0.92 21.11 0.01
CA TRP A 401 -0.42 22.30 0.66
C TRP A 401 0.09 23.35 -0.35
N TRP A 402 0.17 24.60 0.08
CA TRP A 402 0.81 25.70 -0.66
C TRP A 402 1.47 26.70 0.28
N PRO A 403 2.56 27.38 -0.15
CA PRO A 403 3.22 28.39 0.64
C PRO A 403 2.26 29.56 0.97
N ASP A 404 2.33 30.05 2.19
CA ASP A 404 1.61 31.27 2.57
C ASP A 404 2.31 32.49 1.93
N PRO A 405 1.66 33.21 1.00
CA PRO A 405 2.29 34.35 0.35
C PRO A 405 2.48 35.57 1.28
N GLU A 406 1.72 35.63 2.37
CA GLU A 406 1.79 36.74 3.35
C GLU A 406 2.79 36.47 4.48
N ASN A 407 3.07 35.18 4.77
CA ASN A 407 3.96 34.75 5.83
C ASN A 407 5.00 33.75 5.31
N PRO A 408 6.14 34.22 4.77
CA PRO A 408 7.18 33.35 4.26
C PRO A 408 7.68 32.37 5.32
N GLY A 409 7.65 31.08 5.01
CA GLY A 409 8.02 29.99 5.91
C GLY A 409 6.81 29.29 6.57
N TYR A 410 5.59 29.77 6.30
CA TYR A 410 4.36 29.05 6.65
C TYR A 410 3.74 28.44 5.41
N VAL A 411 2.99 27.36 5.62
CA VAL A 411 2.24 26.68 4.58
C VAL A 411 0.76 26.61 4.95
N HIS A 412 -0.10 26.74 3.97
CA HIS A 412 -1.50 26.39 4.09
C HIS A 412 -1.66 24.92 3.67
N MET A 413 -2.46 24.18 4.42
CA MET A 413 -2.87 22.84 4.06
C MET A 413 -4.34 22.84 3.66
N ASP A 414 -4.69 22.03 2.67
CA ASP A 414 -6.07 21.71 2.38
C ASP A 414 -6.59 20.76 3.46
N ALA A 415 -7.20 21.32 4.49
CA ALA A 415 -7.76 20.58 5.61
C ALA A 415 -9.14 19.98 5.31
N ASP A 416 -9.53 19.89 4.04
CA ASP A 416 -10.82 19.31 3.65
C ASP A 416 -10.81 17.79 3.83
N SER A 417 -11.27 17.34 4.99
CA SER A 417 -11.38 15.92 5.33
C SER A 417 -12.40 15.13 4.50
N THR A 418 -13.14 15.80 3.62
CA THR A 418 -13.97 15.11 2.61
C THR A 418 -13.16 14.68 1.39
N ARG A 419 -11.96 15.23 1.20
CA ARG A 419 -11.07 14.98 0.07
C ARG A 419 -9.81 14.21 0.45
N TRP A 420 -9.33 14.34 1.69
CA TRP A 420 -8.07 13.74 2.12
C TRP A 420 -8.32 12.64 3.13
N ILE A 421 -7.87 11.44 2.79
CA ILE A 421 -7.92 10.25 3.66
C ILE A 421 -6.96 10.40 4.81
N GLY A 422 -5.76 10.82 4.51
CA GLY A 422 -4.71 11.07 5.47
C GLY A 422 -3.61 11.87 4.80
N PHE A 423 -2.88 12.57 5.59
CA PHE A 423 -1.63 13.19 5.21
C PHE A 423 -0.59 12.75 6.23
N ILE A 424 0.65 12.86 5.89
CA ILE A 424 1.73 12.32 6.66
C ILE A 424 1.85 13.11 7.97
N PRO A 425 1.27 12.67 9.10
CA PRO A 425 1.41 13.35 10.38
C PRO A 425 2.85 13.33 10.87
N MET A 426 3.70 12.59 10.18
CA MET A 426 5.03 12.22 10.58
C MET A 426 6.11 13.20 10.16
N PHE A 427 5.78 14.19 9.35
CA PHE A 427 6.70 15.25 8.99
C PHE A 427 6.65 16.46 9.90
N TYR A 428 5.96 16.33 11.02
CA TYR A 428 6.00 17.33 12.10
C TYR A 428 6.87 16.79 13.24
N ASP A 429 7.74 17.66 13.77
CA ASP A 429 8.47 17.35 15.00
C ASP A 429 7.51 17.24 16.19
N GLU A 430 8.01 16.79 17.34
CA GLU A 430 7.23 16.70 18.58
C GLU A 430 6.62 18.04 19.03
N GLY A 431 7.08 19.15 18.48
CA GLY A 431 6.60 20.50 18.73
C GLY A 431 5.53 20.95 17.73
N GLY A 432 5.17 20.11 16.74
CA GLY A 432 4.22 20.46 15.69
C GLY A 432 4.82 21.37 14.60
N SER A 433 6.16 21.47 14.52
CA SER A 433 6.83 22.18 13.44
C SER A 433 7.11 21.22 12.29
N LEU A 434 6.86 21.66 11.06
CA LEU A 434 7.20 20.91 9.85
C LEU A 434 8.69 20.54 9.90
N ILE A 435 9.02 19.28 9.84
CA ILE A 435 10.42 18.86 9.70
C ILE A 435 10.88 19.32 8.31
N PRO A 436 11.87 20.22 8.21
CA PRO A 436 12.31 20.70 6.90
C PRO A 436 12.77 19.51 6.06
N TRP A 437 12.22 19.40 4.87
CA TRP A 437 12.64 18.42 3.86
C TRP A 437 14.14 18.56 3.45
N GLU A 438 14.78 19.65 3.86
CA GLU A 438 16.20 19.93 3.69
C GLU A 438 17.13 19.00 4.50
N ASN A 439 16.58 18.24 5.43
CA ASN A 439 17.34 17.18 6.04
C ASN A 439 17.32 16.01 5.04
N ASP A 440 18.45 15.72 4.42
CA ASP A 440 18.75 14.68 3.42
C ASP A 440 18.27 13.25 3.78
N TYR A 441 17.45 13.10 4.81
CA TYR A 441 17.00 11.82 5.35
C TYR A 441 15.91 11.12 4.52
N TYR A 442 15.27 11.83 3.60
CA TYR A 442 14.24 11.26 2.71
C TYR A 442 14.73 11.00 1.30
N TYR A 443 15.85 11.60 0.96
CA TYR A 443 16.45 11.54 -0.36
C TYR A 443 17.86 11.00 -0.26
N HIS A 444 18.03 9.75 -0.54
CA HIS A 444 19.35 9.25 -0.91
C HIS A 444 19.45 9.17 -2.43
N GLU A 445 20.67 9.42 -2.95
CA GLU A 445 20.99 9.44 -4.39
C GLU A 445 20.59 8.17 -5.16
N ASN A 446 20.06 7.14 -4.52
CA ASN A 446 19.70 5.85 -5.11
C ASN A 446 18.22 5.51 -5.00
N ASP A 447 17.35 6.50 -4.76
CA ASP A 447 15.89 6.35 -4.75
C ASP A 447 15.37 5.10 -4.15
N TYR A 448 15.25 5.21 -2.88
CA TYR A 448 14.85 4.17 -2.00
C TYR A 448 13.37 3.79 -2.11
N ILE A 449 12.55 4.57 -2.80
CA ILE A 449 11.15 4.24 -2.99
C ILE A 449 10.93 3.74 -4.42
N PRO A 450 11.36 2.52 -4.74
CA PRO A 450 11.01 1.96 -6.03
C PRO A 450 9.49 1.87 -6.05
N ARG A 451 8.88 2.61 -7.00
CA ARG A 451 7.47 2.50 -7.33
C ARG A 451 6.47 3.20 -6.42
N PHE A 452 6.95 3.98 -5.45
CA PHE A 452 6.13 5.00 -4.81
C PHE A 452 6.44 6.35 -5.45
N TYR A 453 5.46 6.99 -6.02
CA TYR A 453 5.66 8.32 -6.56
C TYR A 453 5.45 9.42 -5.51
N GLY A 454 4.88 9.10 -4.35
CA GLY A 454 4.73 9.98 -3.20
C GLY A 454 5.36 9.40 -1.94
N ALA A 455 5.47 10.18 -0.87
CA ALA A 455 5.91 9.68 0.42
C ALA A 455 4.93 8.64 0.97
N SER A 456 3.63 8.90 0.86
CA SER A 456 2.57 7.92 1.13
C SER A 456 2.20 7.18 -0.15
N GLY A 457 1.94 5.89 -0.06
CA GLY A 457 1.64 5.08 -1.24
C GLY A 457 0.89 3.79 -0.93
N HIS A 458 0.51 3.09 -1.99
CA HIS A 458 -0.27 1.86 -1.95
C HIS A 458 -1.53 1.96 -1.06
N PRO A 459 -2.41 2.98 -1.27
CA PRO A 459 -3.65 3.03 -0.50
C PRO A 459 -4.53 1.83 -0.84
N ALA A 460 -5.03 1.14 0.18
CA ALA A 460 -5.93 0.01 0.05
C ALA A 460 -7.26 0.35 0.72
N LEU A 461 -8.35 0.44 -0.07
CA LEU A 461 -9.69 0.74 0.41
C LEU A 461 -10.44 -0.54 0.78
N SER A 462 -11.24 -0.44 1.82
CA SER A 462 -12.24 -1.42 2.24
C SER A 462 -13.55 -0.72 2.60
N CYS A 463 -14.67 -1.39 2.36
CA CYS A 463 -16.01 -0.89 2.63
C CYS A 463 -16.81 -1.93 3.42
N ASP A 464 -17.49 -1.50 4.48
CA ASP A 464 -18.42 -2.35 5.23
C ASP A 464 -19.86 -2.31 4.66
N PRO A 465 -20.80 -3.16 5.14
CA PRO A 465 -22.16 -3.20 4.63
C PRO A 465 -22.95 -1.89 4.80
N GLU A 466 -22.59 -1.05 5.76
CA GLU A 466 -23.24 0.23 6.04
C GLU A 466 -22.66 1.39 5.21
N GLY A 467 -21.63 1.11 4.39
CA GLY A 467 -20.95 2.11 3.57
C GLY A 467 -19.88 2.91 4.34
N ASN A 468 -19.48 2.44 5.52
CA ASN A 468 -18.30 2.98 6.18
C ASN A 468 -17.06 2.52 5.42
N LEU A 469 -16.07 3.38 5.32
CA LEU A 469 -14.82 3.12 4.62
C LEU A 469 -13.65 3.08 5.58
N ALA A 470 -12.71 2.23 5.28
CA ALA A 470 -11.37 2.29 5.84
C ALA A 470 -10.34 2.29 4.71
N CYS A 471 -9.22 2.97 4.91
CA CYS A 471 -8.11 2.98 3.97
C CYS A 471 -6.80 2.78 4.73
N ALA A 472 -6.04 1.75 4.36
CA ALA A 472 -4.69 1.56 4.85
C ALA A 472 -3.68 1.96 3.77
N PHE A 473 -2.59 2.63 4.15
CA PHE A 473 -1.53 3.05 3.24
C PHE A 473 -0.17 3.03 3.91
N SER A 474 0.87 2.84 3.12
CA SER A 474 2.26 2.84 3.59
C SER A 474 2.83 4.25 3.56
N THR A 475 3.51 4.65 4.65
CA THR A 475 4.12 5.99 4.79
C THR A 475 5.39 5.92 5.64
N PRO A 476 6.39 6.81 5.44
CA PRO A 476 7.56 6.86 6.32
C PRO A 476 7.19 7.21 7.77
N CYS A 477 7.82 6.58 8.74
CA CYS A 477 7.63 6.83 10.16
C CYS A 477 8.80 7.60 10.77
N THR A 478 8.64 8.88 11.05
CA THR A 478 9.72 9.73 11.61
C THR A 478 10.21 9.29 12.99
N LYS A 479 9.46 8.43 13.67
CA LYS A 479 9.86 7.87 14.97
C LYS A 479 10.81 6.67 14.83
N ARG A 480 10.94 6.10 13.63
CA ARG A 480 11.64 4.85 13.36
C ARG A 480 12.76 5.07 12.33
N LEU A 481 13.87 5.64 12.79
CA LEU A 481 15.04 5.86 11.95
C LEU A 481 15.98 4.66 12.02
N ASP A 482 16.32 4.09 10.88
CA ASP A 482 17.43 3.14 10.79
C ASP A 482 18.75 3.90 10.88
N GLN A 483 19.50 3.61 11.95
CA GLN A 483 20.76 4.31 12.24
C GLN A 483 21.89 3.89 11.28
N GLU A 484 21.76 2.75 10.61
CA GLU A 484 22.78 2.25 9.69
C GLU A 484 22.63 2.88 8.31
N SER A 485 21.44 2.91 7.78
CA SER A 485 21.14 3.50 6.46
C SER A 485 20.89 5.01 6.51
N GLY A 486 20.42 5.53 7.66
CA GLY A 486 19.96 6.90 7.80
C GLY A 486 18.58 7.18 7.24
N PHE A 487 17.81 6.12 6.89
CA PHE A 487 16.44 6.22 6.40
C PHE A 487 15.41 5.94 7.47
N TYR A 488 14.19 6.42 7.27
CA TYR A 488 13.05 6.07 8.11
C TYR A 488 12.41 4.78 7.60
N PHE A 489 12.11 3.87 8.52
CA PHE A 489 11.24 2.73 8.24
C PHE A 489 9.85 3.21 7.81
N ARG A 490 9.21 2.50 6.93
CA ARG A 490 7.82 2.74 6.57
C ARG A 490 6.89 2.01 7.54
N THR A 491 5.76 2.61 7.78
CA THR A 491 4.68 2.03 8.58
C THR A 491 3.39 1.96 7.77
N ILE A 492 2.39 1.27 8.26
CA ILE A 492 1.04 1.27 7.71
C ILE A 492 0.13 2.09 8.61
N ILE A 493 -0.50 3.08 8.01
CA ILE A 493 -1.51 3.91 8.66
C ILE A 493 -2.88 3.52 8.15
N ALA A 494 -3.86 3.41 9.04
CA ALA A 494 -5.27 3.24 8.71
C ALA A 494 -6.07 4.50 9.09
N SER A 495 -6.92 4.93 8.17
CA SER A 495 -7.88 6.03 8.37
C SER A 495 -9.29 5.54 8.07
N TYR A 496 -10.27 6.18 8.70
CA TYR A 496 -11.67 5.76 8.65
C TYR A 496 -12.60 6.89 8.20
N ARG A 497 -13.69 6.53 7.52
CA ARG A 497 -14.77 7.43 7.14
C ARG A 497 -16.10 6.76 7.40
N TYR A 498 -16.85 7.27 8.37
CA TYR A 498 -18.21 6.79 8.60
C TYR A 498 -19.19 7.39 7.59
N ALA A 499 -20.06 6.55 7.05
CA ALA A 499 -21.04 6.97 6.03
C ALA A 499 -21.95 8.10 6.53
N ALA A 500 -22.31 8.06 7.83
CA ALA A 500 -23.15 9.07 8.48
C ALA A 500 -22.47 10.46 8.58
N ASP A 501 -21.14 10.48 8.70
CA ASP A 501 -20.36 11.70 8.91
C ASP A 501 -19.91 12.33 7.59
N GLY A 502 -19.57 11.51 6.63
CA GLY A 502 -19.21 11.93 5.28
C GLY A 502 -17.82 12.52 5.12
N TYR A 503 -16.96 12.43 6.16
CA TYR A 503 -15.58 12.89 6.15
C TYR A 503 -14.64 11.83 6.74
N TRP A 504 -13.35 11.92 6.39
CA TRP A 504 -12.30 11.06 6.93
C TRP A 504 -11.87 11.56 8.31
N LEU A 505 -11.74 10.63 9.24
CA LEU A 505 -11.21 10.93 10.56
C LEU A 505 -9.72 11.27 10.44
N GLN A 506 -9.30 12.28 11.20
CA GLN A 506 -7.90 12.72 11.21
C GLN A 506 -7.07 11.98 12.27
N ASP A 507 -7.71 11.19 13.12
CA ASP A 507 -7.04 10.31 14.07
C ASP A 507 -6.66 9.02 13.32
N GLU A 508 -5.41 8.92 12.94
CA GLU A 508 -4.85 7.81 12.17
C GLU A 508 -4.32 6.74 13.11
N GLU A 509 -4.53 5.48 12.75
CA GLU A 509 -4.04 4.33 13.51
C GLU A 509 -2.79 3.75 12.84
N ASP A 510 -1.66 3.72 13.58
CA ASP A 510 -0.42 3.03 13.14
C ASP A 510 -0.56 1.53 13.42
N LEU A 511 -0.73 0.75 12.36
CA LEU A 511 -0.91 -0.70 12.44
C LEU A 511 0.36 -1.44 12.86
N MET A 512 1.49 -0.75 12.91
CA MET A 512 2.78 -1.28 13.33
C MET A 512 3.24 -0.74 14.69
N GLU A 513 2.37 -0.11 15.47
CA GLU A 513 2.72 0.42 16.80
C GLU A 513 2.99 -0.69 17.84
N ASP A 514 3.32 -1.89 17.41
CA ASP A 514 3.82 -2.98 18.27
C ASP A 514 5.34 -2.88 18.39
N PHE A 515 5.86 -3.03 19.61
CA PHE A 515 7.31 -2.97 19.86
C PHE A 515 8.10 -4.09 19.13
N THR A 516 7.44 -5.17 18.73
CA THR A 516 8.07 -6.23 17.93
C THR A 516 8.33 -5.79 16.50
N LEU A 517 7.60 -4.77 16.02
CA LEU A 517 7.68 -4.20 14.68
C LEU A 517 8.42 -2.85 14.65
N GLU A 518 8.98 -2.40 15.78
CA GLU A 518 9.62 -1.07 15.92
C GLU A 518 10.73 -0.81 14.90
N TYR A 519 11.40 -1.87 14.43
CA TYR A 519 12.51 -1.79 13.48
C TYR A 519 12.21 -2.63 12.22
N GLU A 520 10.98 -2.60 11.78
CA GLU A 520 10.56 -3.25 10.55
C GLU A 520 9.93 -2.25 9.59
N GLU A 521 10.15 -2.48 8.30
CA GLU A 521 9.53 -1.73 7.22
C GLU A 521 8.26 -2.43 6.77
N ALA A 522 7.20 -1.65 6.50
CA ALA A 522 5.97 -2.17 5.93
C ALA A 522 5.60 -1.50 4.62
N THR A 523 5.27 -2.33 3.64
CA THR A 523 4.96 -1.93 2.26
C THR A 523 3.86 -2.80 1.66
N PHE A 524 3.42 -2.47 0.45
CA PHE A 524 2.51 -3.28 -0.35
C PHE A 524 1.21 -3.67 0.36
N THR A 525 0.45 -2.66 0.77
CA THR A 525 -0.86 -2.86 1.39
C THR A 525 -1.82 -3.61 0.47
N MET A 526 -2.73 -4.35 1.07
CA MET A 526 -3.87 -4.99 0.43
C MET A 526 -5.09 -4.90 1.33
N ALA A 527 -6.29 -5.08 0.79
CA ALA A 527 -7.54 -5.07 1.55
C ALA A 527 -8.53 -6.11 1.01
N ALA A 528 -9.41 -6.61 1.88
CA ALA A 528 -10.67 -7.16 1.43
C ALA A 528 -11.59 -6.00 1.03
N PRO A 529 -11.97 -5.86 -0.25
CA PRO A 529 -12.63 -4.65 -0.75
C PRO A 529 -14.00 -4.43 -0.09
N ASN A 530 -14.74 -5.50 0.14
CA ASN A 530 -16.03 -5.45 0.83
C ASN A 530 -16.01 -6.44 2.00
N THR A 531 -16.45 -5.98 3.16
CA THR A 531 -16.56 -6.80 4.36
C THR A 531 -18.03 -7.08 4.70
N ILE A 532 -18.26 -8.09 5.53
CA ILE A 532 -19.63 -8.56 5.82
C ILE A 532 -20.19 -8.04 7.14
N ASN A 533 -19.34 -7.52 8.01
CA ASN A 533 -19.74 -6.98 9.30
C ASN A 533 -19.52 -5.46 9.35
N GLU A 534 -20.43 -4.77 10.03
CA GLU A 534 -20.30 -3.34 10.29
C GLU A 534 -19.01 -3.04 11.08
N LYS A 535 -18.26 -2.04 10.63
CA LYS A 535 -17.01 -1.59 11.27
C LYS A 535 -15.98 -2.71 11.50
N GLU A 536 -15.93 -3.66 10.61
CA GLU A 536 -14.91 -4.69 10.58
C GLU A 536 -14.19 -4.63 9.25
N PHE A 537 -12.87 -4.42 9.25
CA PHE A 537 -12.07 -4.29 8.03
C PHE A 537 -10.86 -5.22 8.06
N TRP A 538 -10.49 -5.76 6.91
CA TRP A 538 -9.35 -6.64 6.75
C TRP A 538 -8.33 -6.01 5.83
N PHE A 539 -7.12 -5.83 6.36
CA PHE A 539 -5.98 -5.33 5.62
C PHE A 539 -4.81 -6.30 5.68
N GLY A 540 -3.91 -6.19 4.73
CA GLY A 540 -2.66 -6.90 4.77
C GLY A 540 -1.53 -6.02 4.26
N TYR A 541 -0.30 -6.39 4.61
CA TYR A 541 0.92 -5.74 4.15
C TYR A 541 2.11 -6.70 4.25
N GLN A 542 3.15 -6.37 3.51
CA GLN A 542 4.45 -7.01 3.63
C GLN A 542 5.30 -6.25 4.64
N HIS A 543 6.02 -6.97 5.51
CA HIS A 543 6.99 -6.36 6.42
C HIS A 543 8.27 -7.19 6.53
N ASP A 544 9.39 -6.52 6.78
CA ASP A 544 10.69 -7.12 7.06
C ASP A 544 11.59 -6.18 7.90
N ASP A 545 12.76 -6.69 8.32
CA ASP A 545 13.73 -5.97 9.16
C ASP A 545 14.68 -5.06 8.37
N LYS A 546 14.46 -4.90 7.06
CA LYS A 546 15.33 -4.12 6.18
C LYS A 546 14.57 -3.15 5.33
N ILE A 547 15.16 -1.98 5.23
CA ILE A 547 14.63 -0.95 4.37
C ILE A 547 14.91 -1.32 2.91
N GLY A 548 13.87 -1.33 2.03
CA GLY A 548 13.93 -1.51 0.61
C GLY A 548 13.60 -2.86 0.06
N LEU A 549 14.07 -3.05 -1.15
CA LEU A 549 13.81 -4.27 -1.89
C LEU A 549 15.12 -5.00 -2.19
N TRP A 550 15.07 -6.30 -2.09
CA TRP A 550 16.11 -7.20 -2.58
C TRP A 550 15.89 -7.61 -4.04
N TRP A 551 14.63 -7.69 -4.48
CA TRP A 551 14.30 -8.23 -5.79
C TRP A 551 14.53 -7.25 -6.94
N GLY A 552 15.11 -7.76 -8.03
CA GLY A 552 15.17 -7.08 -9.32
C GLY A 552 16.35 -6.13 -9.53
N SER A 553 16.32 -5.39 -10.63
CA SER A 553 17.37 -4.44 -11.02
C SER A 553 17.41 -3.18 -10.15
N ASN A 554 16.35 -2.94 -9.39
CA ASN A 554 16.22 -1.82 -8.46
C ASN A 554 16.44 -2.26 -7.00
N ALA A 555 17.11 -3.38 -6.79
CA ALA A 555 17.46 -3.84 -5.46
C ALA A 555 18.28 -2.80 -4.72
N THR A 556 17.81 -2.42 -3.54
CA THR A 556 18.47 -1.46 -2.65
C THR A 556 19.05 -2.15 -1.42
N GLN A 557 18.50 -3.31 -1.05
CA GLN A 557 19.06 -4.16 -0.01
C GLN A 557 20.33 -4.86 -0.49
N THR A 558 21.26 -5.08 0.42
CA THR A 558 22.54 -5.77 0.16
C THR A 558 22.45 -7.29 0.31
N ALA A 559 21.38 -7.78 0.94
CA ALA A 559 21.10 -9.21 1.15
C ALA A 559 19.60 -9.42 1.28
N ALA A 560 19.13 -10.61 0.91
CA ALA A 560 17.74 -11.01 1.11
C ALA A 560 17.38 -11.00 2.60
N SER A 561 16.18 -10.54 2.91
CA SER A 561 15.54 -10.69 4.21
C SER A 561 14.30 -11.58 4.12
N GLU A 562 13.89 -12.12 5.24
CA GLU A 562 12.62 -12.80 5.37
C GLU A 562 11.51 -11.76 5.40
N ASN A 563 10.69 -11.72 4.36
CA ASN A 563 9.51 -10.88 4.32
C ASN A 563 8.31 -11.68 4.79
N ASN A 564 7.50 -11.09 5.65
CA ASN A 564 6.26 -11.69 6.11
C ASN A 564 5.07 -10.93 5.54
N ILE A 565 4.05 -11.66 5.14
CA ILE A 565 2.75 -11.09 4.79
C ILE A 565 1.89 -11.15 6.04
N ARG A 566 1.59 -9.99 6.60
CA ARG A 566 0.74 -9.83 7.78
C ARG A 566 -0.66 -9.43 7.37
N ILE A 567 -1.65 -10.09 7.95
CA ILE A 567 -3.05 -9.69 7.83
C ILE A 567 -3.53 -9.15 9.16
N VAL A 568 -4.22 -8.03 9.08
CA VAL A 568 -4.77 -7.29 10.23
C VAL A 568 -6.28 -7.19 10.06
N LYS A 569 -7.00 -7.58 11.10
CA LYS A 569 -8.44 -7.36 11.23
C LYS A 569 -8.67 -6.20 12.19
N LEU A 570 -9.31 -5.14 11.71
CA LEU A 570 -9.56 -3.90 12.44
C LEU A 570 -11.03 -3.76 12.82
N PHE A 571 -11.27 -3.17 13.97
CA PHE A 571 -12.59 -2.89 14.53
C PHE A 571 -12.69 -1.41 14.95
N PRO A 572 -12.75 -0.45 14.00
CA PRO A 572 -12.87 0.95 14.35
C PRO A 572 -14.14 1.23 15.14
N GLY A 573 -14.01 1.92 16.26
CA GLY A 573 -15.14 2.32 17.08
C GLY A 573 -15.53 1.36 18.22
N ASP A 574 -14.92 0.16 18.30
CA ASP A 574 -14.99 -0.63 19.53
C ASP A 574 -14.19 0.03 20.67
N ASP A 575 -13.39 1.02 20.32
CA ASP A 575 -12.65 1.85 21.26
C ASP A 575 -13.50 2.85 22.05
N VAL A 576 -14.73 3.15 21.65
CA VAL A 576 -15.53 4.23 22.28
C VAL A 576 -16.09 3.81 23.64
N GLU A 577 -16.37 2.51 23.87
CA GLU A 577 -16.69 2.03 25.20
C GLU A 577 -15.42 1.75 26.05
N GLU A 578 -14.29 1.48 25.42
CA GLU A 578 -12.99 1.35 26.07
C GLU A 578 -12.26 2.68 26.27
N LEU A 579 -12.56 3.74 25.50
CA LEU A 579 -11.96 5.06 25.69
C LEU A 579 -12.20 5.63 27.09
N GLU A 580 -13.31 5.32 27.75
CA GLU A 580 -13.43 5.63 29.18
C GLU A 580 -12.45 4.86 30.08
N ALA A 581 -11.86 3.79 29.57
CA ALA A 581 -10.85 2.97 30.27
C ALA A 581 -9.43 3.12 29.68
N LYS A 582 -9.28 3.55 28.42
CA LYS A 582 -7.97 3.80 27.76
C LYS A 582 -7.31 5.10 28.21
N ASP A 583 -8.04 6.05 28.76
CA ASP A 583 -7.47 7.24 29.43
C ASP A 583 -6.71 6.94 30.73
N VAL A 584 -6.58 5.66 31.11
CA VAL A 584 -5.62 5.25 32.12
C VAL A 584 -4.23 5.17 31.50
N VAL A 585 -3.70 6.32 31.13
CA VAL A 585 -2.30 6.44 30.73
C VAL A 585 -1.44 6.20 31.96
N TYR A 586 -0.88 4.99 32.07
CA TYR A 586 0.19 4.77 33.01
C TYR A 586 1.49 5.22 32.37
N SER A 587 2.08 6.29 32.84
CA SER A 587 3.46 6.65 32.52
C SER A 587 4.38 6.16 33.63
N ILE A 588 5.56 5.65 33.24
CA ILE A 588 6.55 5.09 34.16
C ILE A 588 7.86 5.88 34.01
N TYR A 589 8.34 6.44 35.11
CA TYR A 589 9.60 7.17 35.18
C TYR A 589 10.21 7.12 36.58
N PRO A 590 11.51 7.40 36.79
CA PRO A 590 12.51 7.60 35.74
C PRO A 590 12.81 6.31 35.00
N ASN A 591 13.17 6.44 33.72
CA ASN A 591 13.70 5.33 32.93
C ASN A 591 14.97 5.83 32.22
N PRO A 592 16.18 5.40 32.59
CA PRO A 592 16.50 4.30 33.53
C PRO A 592 16.16 4.60 35.00
N ALA A 593 15.71 3.55 35.69
CA ALA A 593 15.39 3.54 37.10
C ALA A 593 16.56 3.05 37.97
N THR A 594 16.55 3.37 39.24
CA THR A 594 17.47 2.81 40.25
C THR A 594 16.71 2.01 41.28
N ASP A 595 16.23 2.67 42.34
CA ASP A 595 15.58 2.02 43.47
C ASP A 595 14.06 2.05 43.42
N TYR A 596 13.50 2.92 42.58
CA TYR A 596 12.07 3.12 42.42
C TYR A 596 11.69 3.59 41.03
N ILE A 597 10.41 3.38 40.72
CA ILE A 597 9.70 4.01 39.61
C ILE A 597 8.49 4.80 40.11
N MET A 598 8.10 5.80 39.40
CA MET A 598 6.82 6.49 39.56
C MET A 598 5.88 5.97 38.48
N VAL A 599 4.69 5.59 38.90
CA VAL A 599 3.59 5.27 38.01
C VAL A 599 2.56 6.41 38.11
N SER A 600 2.43 7.20 37.06
CA SER A 600 1.34 8.15 36.95
C SER A 600 0.07 7.42 36.54
N SER A 601 -1.04 7.62 37.25
CA SER A 601 -2.33 7.01 36.97
C SER A 601 -3.42 8.09 36.88
N ALA A 602 -4.24 8.01 35.85
CA ALA A 602 -5.38 8.92 35.67
C ALA A 602 -6.57 8.55 36.56
N MET A 603 -6.58 7.33 37.13
CA MET A 603 -7.69 6.84 37.96
C MET A 603 -7.22 6.02 39.17
N LYS A 604 -8.13 5.81 40.13
CA LYS A 604 -7.90 4.86 41.21
C LYS A 604 -8.14 3.43 40.69
N ALA A 605 -7.17 2.55 40.90
CA ALA A 605 -7.27 1.16 40.50
C ALA A 605 -6.50 0.24 41.49
N ASN A 606 -6.99 -0.97 41.70
CA ASN A 606 -6.17 -2.02 42.24
C ASN A 606 -5.43 -2.70 41.11
N ALA A 607 -4.10 -2.57 41.06
CA ALA A 607 -3.27 -3.02 39.96
C ALA A 607 -2.32 -4.13 40.40
N THR A 608 -2.19 -5.14 39.55
CA THR A 608 -1.08 -6.11 39.63
C THR A 608 0.07 -5.57 38.82
N ILE A 609 1.20 -5.31 39.46
CA ILE A 609 2.43 -4.81 38.78
C ILE A 609 3.45 -5.92 38.75
N SER A 610 3.93 -6.27 37.56
CA SER A 610 4.88 -7.36 37.39
C SER A 610 6.09 -6.87 36.56
N PHE A 611 7.27 -7.38 36.91
CA PHE A 611 8.50 -7.18 36.14
C PHE A 611 8.92 -8.50 35.51
N ILE A 612 9.12 -8.48 34.21
CA ILE A 612 9.46 -9.64 33.38
C ILE A 612 10.85 -9.40 32.78
N ASN A 613 11.75 -10.36 32.91
CA ASN A 613 13.09 -10.26 32.30
C ASN A 613 13.06 -10.61 30.80
N LEU A 614 14.16 -10.41 30.09
CA LEU A 614 14.29 -10.73 28.66
C LEU A 614 14.08 -12.21 28.31
N ALA A 615 14.14 -13.12 29.29
CA ALA A 615 13.81 -14.54 29.11
C ALA A 615 12.31 -14.85 29.29
N GLY A 616 11.46 -13.84 29.45
CA GLY A 616 10.02 -14.00 29.66
C GLY A 616 9.62 -14.45 31.08
N GLN A 617 10.56 -14.42 32.04
CA GLN A 617 10.30 -14.86 33.41
C GLN A 617 9.84 -13.68 34.27
N THR A 618 8.72 -13.80 34.94
CA THR A 618 8.30 -12.84 35.98
C THR A 618 9.25 -12.92 37.16
N VAL A 619 10.07 -11.88 37.34
CA VAL A 619 11.04 -11.79 38.43
C VAL A 619 10.49 -11.13 39.68
N LYS A 620 9.45 -10.31 39.54
CA LYS A 620 8.75 -9.65 40.63
C LYS A 620 7.31 -9.39 40.25
N SER A 621 6.38 -9.60 41.17
CA SER A 621 4.96 -9.27 40.97
C SER A 621 4.32 -8.96 42.34
N PHE A 622 3.45 -7.94 42.38
CA PHE A 622 2.73 -7.54 43.59
C PHE A 622 1.48 -6.72 43.24
N GLU A 623 0.55 -6.66 44.17
CA GLU A 623 -0.64 -5.81 44.08
C GLU A 623 -0.37 -4.43 44.68
N LYS A 624 -0.91 -3.40 44.04
CA LYS A 624 -0.80 -2.02 44.47
C LYS A 624 -2.11 -1.27 44.21
N ASP A 625 -2.61 -0.61 45.25
CA ASP A 625 -3.67 0.38 45.09
C ASP A 625 -3.07 1.66 44.53
N LEU A 626 -3.40 1.97 43.28
CA LEU A 626 -3.01 3.20 42.61
C LEU A 626 -4.01 4.30 42.93
N VAL A 627 -3.49 5.48 43.23
CA VAL A 627 -4.27 6.73 43.36
C VAL A 627 -4.11 7.57 42.12
N VAL A 628 -5.05 8.49 41.86
CA VAL A 628 -4.93 9.49 40.77
C VAL A 628 -3.67 10.32 40.98
N GLY A 629 -2.86 10.44 39.95
CA GLY A 629 -1.56 11.11 39.97
C GLY A 629 -0.41 10.12 40.18
N GLU A 630 0.65 10.58 40.82
CA GLU A 630 1.91 9.86 40.95
C GLU A 630 1.90 8.82 42.09
N ASN A 631 2.28 7.60 41.77
CA ASN A 631 2.40 6.47 42.66
C ASN A 631 3.85 5.98 42.69
N SER A 632 4.53 6.12 43.82
CA SER A 632 5.89 5.60 44.00
C SER A 632 5.89 4.10 44.23
N ILE A 633 6.75 3.39 43.52
CA ILE A 633 6.94 1.94 43.56
C ILE A 633 8.41 1.63 43.73
N ASN A 634 8.75 1.03 44.84
CA ASN A 634 10.12 0.54 45.07
C ASN A 634 10.37 -0.71 44.22
N ILE A 635 11.40 -0.64 43.39
CA ILE A 635 11.90 -1.77 42.65
C ILE A 635 13.18 -2.27 43.33
N ASP A 636 13.19 -3.52 43.66
CA ASP A 636 14.37 -4.20 44.19
C ASP A 636 14.73 -5.27 43.14
N LEU A 637 15.42 -4.80 42.10
CA LEU A 637 15.79 -5.57 40.93
C LEU A 637 17.27 -5.36 40.62
N GLU A 638 17.93 -6.40 40.15
CA GLU A 638 19.30 -6.27 39.63
C GLU A 638 19.35 -5.36 38.40
N SER A 639 20.53 -4.79 38.13
CA SER A 639 20.72 -3.97 36.91
C SER A 639 20.41 -4.80 35.66
N GLY A 640 19.54 -4.28 34.81
CA GLY A 640 19.08 -5.03 33.63
C GLY A 640 17.93 -4.34 32.91
N VAL A 641 17.42 -5.01 31.89
CA VAL A 641 16.25 -4.60 31.13
C VAL A 641 15.07 -5.48 31.51
N TYR A 642 13.96 -4.86 31.84
CA TYR A 642 12.73 -5.53 32.27
C TYR A 642 11.52 -4.94 31.54
N PHE A 643 10.48 -5.72 31.39
CA PHE A 643 9.15 -5.24 31.03
C PHE A 643 8.33 -5.11 32.31
N CYS A 644 7.95 -3.89 32.66
CA CYS A 644 7.01 -3.63 33.75
C CYS A 644 5.60 -3.68 33.20
N THR A 645 4.81 -4.65 33.63
CA THR A 645 3.40 -4.76 33.26
C THR A 645 2.53 -4.27 34.40
N ILE A 646 1.54 -3.44 34.09
CA ILE A 646 0.52 -2.96 35.03
C ILE A 646 -0.81 -3.51 34.55
N ASN A 647 -1.39 -4.41 35.34
CA ASN A 647 -2.71 -4.97 35.06
C ASN A 647 -3.70 -4.42 36.10
N ALA A 648 -4.69 -3.67 35.63
CA ALA A 648 -5.70 -3.06 36.49
C ALA A 648 -7.04 -2.98 35.76
N ASN A 649 -8.12 -3.35 36.43
CA ASN A 649 -9.50 -3.31 35.90
C ASN A 649 -9.66 -4.07 34.57
N GLY A 650 -8.90 -5.15 34.36
CA GLY A 650 -8.92 -5.90 33.10
C GLY A 650 -7.98 -5.40 32.01
N PHE A 651 -7.26 -4.31 32.25
CA PHE A 651 -6.29 -3.73 31.30
C PHE A 651 -4.86 -4.05 31.70
N THR A 652 -4.03 -4.34 30.71
CA THR A 652 -2.59 -4.55 30.90
C THR A 652 -1.80 -3.54 30.08
N LYS A 653 -0.94 -2.77 30.73
CA LYS A 653 0.06 -1.91 30.08
C LYS A 653 1.44 -2.48 30.36
N ALA A 654 2.23 -2.66 29.31
CA ALA A 654 3.63 -3.05 29.43
C ALA A 654 4.54 -1.86 29.05
N VAL A 655 5.57 -1.62 29.84
CA VAL A 655 6.57 -0.58 29.60
C VAL A 655 7.96 -1.15 29.84
N LYS A 656 8.88 -0.94 28.90
CA LYS A 656 10.29 -1.31 29.08
C LYS A 656 10.93 -0.41 30.15
N VAL A 657 11.52 -1.01 31.14
CA VAL A 657 12.23 -0.34 32.25
C VAL A 657 13.67 -0.81 32.28
N VAL A 658 14.60 0.12 32.20
CA VAL A 658 16.02 -0.12 32.40
C VAL A 658 16.37 0.15 33.86
N VAL A 659 16.88 -0.83 34.56
CA VAL A 659 17.35 -0.69 35.94
C VAL A 659 18.89 -0.59 35.93
N LYS A 660 19.42 0.47 36.58
CA LYS A 660 20.87 0.73 36.68
C LYS A 660 21.50 0.16 37.91
#